data_1c07dc27187a14788deffa9c9a8e7184
#
_entry.id   1c07dc27187a14788deffa9c9a8e7184
#
_cell.length_a   1.000
_cell.length_b   1.000
_cell.length_c   1.000
_cell.angle_alpha   90.00
_cell.angle_beta   90.00
_cell.angle_gamma   90.00
#
_symmetry.space_group_name_H-M   'P 1'
#
loop_
_entity.id
_entity.type
_entity.pdbx_description
1 polymer ?
#
loop_
_entity_poly.entity_id
_entity_poly.type
_entity_poly.pdbx_seq_one_letter_code
_entity_poly.pdbx_strand_id
1 'polypeptide(L)'
;MDEYEGTDEIVHEPSAAFAESTNVAAFMREYGIDGYEELIARTTSEVPGEPASGVDWFWDEITAYLDIDFYTDYDRVRDDGDGPQFTDWYPGGEINVAHNVVDRHAAVDSPDRNRVALIWEGEPGDVREVTFHELARQSDRVANYLESVGVETGDTVGLYMPMVPEVVAILYGCLKVGAIAVPIFSGFGTEATATRIAAAEPSVLFTGDGFYRRGSEVRLKATADAAIAEAGHVEHAVVYDRLGATPASDPDAEGVAADPVPWTPDRDATWTEAVASRSPSYETKRLPSDQESMLLYSSGTTGEPKGIVHTHAGVLTQCAKEIHFGFDQKPADRFFWVSDIGWMMGPWTLIGNHAFGGTVVMYEGAPDHPEPDRFWEMIDRHGITQFGISPTAIRALRKHGDSWVEGHDLSSLRILGSTGEPWDPESWRWFYDAVGGGDCPILNISGGTEICGCFLMPMPNQPLKPCTLGGPGLGMDIDIVDETGESVRESGERGYLVARDSCPSMTKSLWSGDERYLEEYWSTWEDLWDHGDFAQKDSDGFWFLHGRADDALNVAGRKVGPAEIEGVLIDHDAVNQAAAVGVPDDTTGTAVVAYVVLEPGVEPSDDLREELRALVGEEHGKPFRPRELLFVDAFPKTQSGKIIRRAIESVYKGEDPGDLSSMENPESLADLRDAA
;
A
#
# COMPACT_ATOMS: atom_id res chain seq x y z
N MET A 1 9.15 29.45 -7.63
CA MET A 1 10.54 29.13 -7.97
C MET A 1 11.20 28.88 -6.64
N ASP A 2 11.73 27.72 -6.48
CA ASP A 2 12.36 27.08 -5.31
C ASP A 2 11.39 26.56 -4.24
N GLU A 3 10.69 25.47 -4.57
CA GLU A 3 9.62 24.91 -3.73
C GLU A 3 10.04 23.66 -2.93
N TYR A 4 11.26 23.18 -3.14
CA TYR A 4 11.91 22.16 -2.33
C TYR A 4 13.42 22.47 -2.29
N GLU A 5 13.84 23.31 -1.36
CA GLU A 5 15.27 23.48 -1.11
C GLU A 5 15.86 22.10 -0.78
N GLY A 6 16.75 21.60 -1.63
CA GLY A 6 17.36 20.26 -1.49
C GLY A 6 16.86 19.17 -2.43
N THR A 7 15.88 19.44 -3.32
CA THR A 7 15.45 18.48 -4.36
C THR A 7 16.01 18.73 -5.74
N ASP A 8 16.73 19.84 -5.97
CA ASP A 8 17.24 20.23 -7.28
C ASP A 8 18.46 19.40 -7.74
N GLU A 9 19.13 18.73 -6.83
CA GLU A 9 20.33 17.97 -7.12
C GLU A 9 20.05 16.49 -7.33
N ILE A 10 20.60 15.90 -8.39
CA ILE A 10 20.64 14.44 -8.55
C ILE A 10 21.56 13.88 -7.47
N VAL A 11 20.99 13.07 -6.57
CA VAL A 11 21.70 12.46 -5.43
C VAL A 11 22.13 11.03 -5.72
N HIS A 12 21.32 10.30 -6.49
CA HIS A 12 21.64 8.94 -6.89
C HIS A 12 21.88 8.88 -8.40
N GLU A 13 23.06 8.37 -8.79
CA GLU A 13 23.35 7.95 -10.16
C GLU A 13 23.72 6.47 -10.13
N PRO A 14 22.93 5.58 -10.76
CA PRO A 14 23.24 4.16 -10.75
C PRO A 14 24.56 3.90 -11.46
N SER A 15 25.41 3.04 -10.90
CA SER A 15 26.61 2.63 -11.60
C SER A 15 26.26 1.96 -12.92
N ALA A 16 27.09 2.13 -13.97
CA ALA A 16 26.84 1.51 -15.27
C ALA A 16 26.65 -0.01 -15.17
N ALA A 17 27.41 -0.68 -14.30
CA ALA A 17 27.26 -2.12 -14.08
C ALA A 17 25.91 -2.50 -13.46
N PHE A 18 25.43 -1.72 -12.51
CA PHE A 18 24.12 -1.93 -11.92
C PHE A 18 23.01 -1.66 -12.93
N ALA A 19 23.04 -0.49 -13.58
CA ALA A 19 22.05 -0.09 -14.58
C ALA A 19 21.90 -1.12 -15.71
N GLU A 20 23.02 -1.62 -16.26
CA GLU A 20 23.03 -2.64 -17.31
C GLU A 20 22.52 -4.01 -16.84
N SER A 21 22.60 -4.33 -15.55
CA SER A 21 22.19 -5.60 -14.97
C SER A 21 20.71 -5.69 -14.63
N THR A 22 19.98 -4.56 -14.66
CA THR A 22 18.57 -4.50 -14.29
C THR A 22 17.66 -5.22 -15.29
N ASN A 23 16.52 -5.71 -14.79
CA ASN A 23 15.51 -6.35 -15.62
C ASN A 23 14.94 -5.38 -16.68
N VAL A 24 14.72 -4.12 -16.30
CA VAL A 24 14.26 -3.09 -17.24
C VAL A 24 15.28 -2.84 -18.34
N ALA A 25 16.59 -2.82 -18.05
CA ALA A 25 17.62 -2.71 -19.07
C ALA A 25 17.71 -3.95 -19.98
N ALA A 26 17.39 -5.14 -19.45
CA ALA A 26 17.29 -6.34 -20.28
C ALA A 26 16.13 -6.23 -21.28
N PHE A 27 14.97 -5.79 -20.82
CA PHE A 27 13.79 -5.52 -21.66
C PHE A 27 14.11 -4.47 -22.73
N MET A 28 14.69 -3.34 -22.34
CA MET A 28 15.08 -2.29 -23.29
C MET A 28 16.02 -2.81 -24.38
N ARG A 29 17.01 -3.63 -24.04
CA ARG A 29 17.92 -4.24 -25.03
C ARG A 29 17.21 -5.21 -25.97
N GLU A 30 16.26 -5.99 -25.49
CA GLU A 30 15.51 -6.94 -26.29
C GLU A 30 14.69 -6.26 -27.37
N TYR A 31 14.04 -5.13 -27.02
CA TYR A 31 13.19 -4.36 -27.93
C TYR A 31 13.90 -3.20 -28.62
N GLY A 32 15.20 -3.02 -28.42
CA GLY A 32 16.00 -1.95 -29.04
C GLY A 32 15.58 -0.56 -28.62
N ILE A 33 15.28 -0.37 -27.34
CA ILE A 33 14.88 0.90 -26.73
C ILE A 33 16.12 1.58 -26.14
N ASP A 34 16.40 2.80 -26.57
CA ASP A 34 17.66 3.48 -26.24
C ASP A 34 17.58 4.35 -24.95
N GLY A 35 16.37 4.72 -24.50
CA GLY A 35 16.22 5.63 -23.35
C GLY A 35 14.89 5.49 -22.63
N TYR A 36 14.82 6.09 -21.42
CA TYR A 36 13.62 6.01 -20.56
C TYR A 36 12.40 6.69 -21.20
N GLU A 37 12.56 7.85 -21.83
CA GLU A 37 11.45 8.54 -22.50
C GLU A 37 10.87 7.69 -23.65
N GLU A 38 11.75 7.04 -24.43
CA GLU A 38 11.32 6.11 -25.47
C GLU A 38 10.62 4.90 -24.86
N LEU A 39 11.13 4.36 -23.74
CA LEU A 39 10.52 3.25 -23.03
C LEU A 39 9.08 3.58 -22.62
N ILE A 40 8.86 4.71 -21.97
CA ILE A 40 7.52 5.16 -21.58
C ILE A 40 6.63 5.37 -22.82
N ALA A 41 7.14 6.08 -23.83
CA ALA A 41 6.37 6.31 -25.06
C ALA A 41 5.94 4.99 -25.74
N ARG A 42 6.84 4.00 -25.84
CA ARG A 42 6.56 2.71 -26.47
C ARG A 42 5.63 1.82 -25.64
N THR A 43 5.60 1.98 -24.34
CA THR A 43 4.70 1.20 -23.47
C THR A 43 3.31 1.82 -23.33
N THR A 44 3.11 3.07 -23.76
CA THR A 44 1.85 3.80 -23.59
C THR A 44 1.25 4.31 -24.90
N SER A 45 2.02 4.41 -25.99
CA SER A 45 1.55 5.02 -27.26
C SER A 45 2.05 4.26 -28.48
N GLU A 46 1.28 4.27 -29.57
CA GLU A 46 1.77 3.80 -30.87
C GLU A 46 2.84 4.76 -31.42
N VAL A 47 4.06 4.27 -31.61
CA VAL A 47 5.16 5.04 -32.15
C VAL A 47 5.34 4.74 -33.64
N PRO A 48 5.23 5.74 -34.54
CA PRO A 48 5.34 5.51 -36.00
C PRO A 48 6.64 4.85 -36.42
N GLY A 49 6.53 3.69 -37.04
CA GLY A 49 7.68 2.89 -37.49
C GLY A 49 8.18 1.86 -36.47
N GLU A 50 7.67 1.85 -35.27
CA GLU A 50 7.98 0.92 -34.21
C GLU A 50 6.77 0.01 -33.92
N PRO A 51 6.72 -1.20 -34.52
CA PRO A 51 5.55 -2.09 -34.34
C PRO A 51 5.41 -2.62 -32.90
N ALA A 52 6.51 -2.66 -32.15
CA ALA A 52 6.54 -3.00 -30.74
C ALA A 52 6.27 -1.74 -29.89
N SER A 53 5.06 -1.20 -29.95
CA SER A 53 4.65 0.00 -29.20
C SER A 53 3.13 0.06 -29.03
N GLY A 54 2.69 0.81 -28.03
CA GLY A 54 1.29 0.98 -27.62
C GLY A 54 0.92 0.16 -26.38
N VAL A 55 -0.16 0.57 -25.75
CA VAL A 55 -0.68 -0.07 -24.52
C VAL A 55 -0.99 -1.54 -24.78
N ASP A 56 -1.68 -1.85 -25.88
CA ASP A 56 -2.04 -3.22 -26.24
C ASP A 56 -0.81 -4.09 -26.45
N TRP A 57 0.18 -3.59 -27.21
CA TRP A 57 1.44 -4.32 -27.38
C TRP A 57 2.13 -4.59 -26.04
N PHE A 58 2.23 -3.58 -25.19
CA PHE A 58 2.96 -3.72 -23.93
C PHE A 58 2.30 -4.76 -23.01
N TRP A 59 0.99 -4.69 -22.82
CA TRP A 59 0.30 -5.60 -21.92
C TRP A 59 0.13 -7.02 -22.48
N ASP A 60 0.15 -7.19 -23.81
CA ASP A 60 0.27 -8.50 -24.45
C ASP A 60 1.66 -9.10 -24.21
N GLU A 61 2.69 -8.33 -24.53
CA GLU A 61 4.08 -8.75 -24.42
C GLU A 61 4.47 -9.11 -22.99
N ILE A 62 3.99 -8.33 -22.02
CA ILE A 62 4.29 -8.53 -20.61
C ILE A 62 3.80 -9.87 -20.09
N THR A 63 2.68 -10.38 -20.53
CA THR A 63 2.19 -11.70 -20.09
C THR A 63 3.15 -12.81 -20.52
N ALA A 64 3.67 -12.75 -21.73
CA ALA A 64 4.66 -13.70 -22.23
C ALA A 64 6.05 -13.48 -21.62
N TYR A 65 6.50 -12.22 -21.52
CA TYR A 65 7.83 -11.87 -21.01
C TYR A 65 8.01 -12.26 -19.54
N LEU A 66 6.98 -12.10 -18.72
CA LEU A 66 6.97 -12.47 -17.31
C LEU A 66 6.51 -13.90 -17.05
N ASP A 67 6.27 -14.69 -18.09
CA ASP A 67 5.82 -16.07 -18.00
C ASP A 67 4.54 -16.20 -17.14
N ILE A 68 3.56 -15.34 -17.40
CA ILE A 68 2.23 -15.42 -16.77
C ILE A 68 1.47 -16.59 -17.42
N ASP A 69 1.13 -17.60 -16.61
CA ASP A 69 0.56 -18.85 -17.07
C ASP A 69 -0.98 -18.79 -17.10
N PHE A 70 -1.55 -18.68 -18.32
CA PHE A 70 -2.99 -18.80 -18.57
C PHE A 70 -3.32 -20.28 -18.85
N TYR A 71 -4.36 -20.81 -18.25
CA TYR A 71 -4.88 -22.14 -18.58
C TYR A 71 -5.48 -22.21 -19.99
N THR A 72 -6.07 -21.09 -20.41
CA THR A 72 -6.59 -20.86 -21.77
C THR A 72 -6.16 -19.45 -22.17
N ASP A 73 -5.49 -19.34 -23.32
CA ASP A 73 -5.06 -18.04 -23.84
C ASP A 73 -6.30 -17.13 -24.09
N TYR A 74 -6.10 -15.81 -23.92
CA TYR A 74 -7.13 -14.84 -24.20
C TYR A 74 -7.29 -14.58 -25.70
N ASP A 75 -8.49 -14.15 -26.13
CA ASP A 75 -8.80 -13.85 -27.53
C ASP A 75 -8.15 -12.53 -28.00
N ARG A 76 -7.98 -11.57 -27.11
CA ARG A 76 -7.38 -10.25 -27.31
C ARG A 76 -6.94 -9.66 -25.99
N VAL A 77 -6.06 -8.65 -26.04
CA VAL A 77 -5.49 -8.01 -24.83
C VAL A 77 -6.55 -7.28 -24.03
N ARG A 78 -7.38 -6.46 -24.71
CA ARG A 78 -8.48 -5.72 -24.08
C ARG A 78 -9.69 -5.56 -24.99
N ASP A 79 -10.80 -5.21 -24.37
CA ASP A 79 -12.02 -4.74 -24.99
C ASP A 79 -12.47 -3.45 -24.29
N ASP A 80 -12.39 -2.33 -24.99
CA ASP A 80 -12.74 -0.99 -24.53
C ASP A 80 -14.03 -0.47 -25.21
N GLY A 81 -14.83 -1.36 -25.75
CA GLY A 81 -16.07 -1.00 -26.49
C GLY A 81 -17.11 -0.25 -25.67
N ASP A 82 -17.09 -0.39 -24.34
CA ASP A 82 -17.98 0.31 -23.40
C ASP A 82 -17.31 1.54 -22.75
N GLY A 83 -16.16 2.00 -23.29
CA GLY A 83 -15.37 3.14 -22.82
C GLY A 83 -14.21 2.75 -21.89
N PRO A 84 -13.25 3.69 -21.67
CA PRO A 84 -12.08 3.43 -20.84
C PRO A 84 -12.42 3.08 -19.38
N GLN A 85 -13.60 3.51 -18.91
CA GLN A 85 -14.11 3.24 -17.56
C GLN A 85 -14.38 1.76 -17.33
N PHE A 86 -14.77 1.02 -18.38
CA PHE A 86 -15.22 -0.37 -18.29
C PHE A 86 -14.40 -1.31 -19.18
N THR A 87 -13.12 -1.02 -19.36
CA THR A 87 -12.22 -1.86 -20.16
C THR A 87 -12.11 -3.28 -19.58
N ASP A 88 -12.43 -4.28 -20.39
CA ASP A 88 -12.18 -5.68 -20.09
C ASP A 88 -10.77 -6.08 -20.55
N TRP A 89 -9.96 -6.59 -19.64
CA TRP A 89 -8.62 -7.05 -19.91
C TRP A 89 -8.55 -8.58 -20.05
N TYR A 90 -7.87 -9.04 -21.09
CA TYR A 90 -7.64 -10.45 -21.43
C TYR A 90 -8.94 -11.26 -21.62
N PRO A 91 -9.96 -10.72 -22.34
CA PRO A 91 -11.22 -11.41 -22.51
C PRO A 91 -11.05 -12.77 -23.21
N GLY A 92 -11.78 -13.78 -22.71
CA GLY A 92 -11.68 -15.16 -23.17
C GLY A 92 -10.59 -15.99 -22.49
N GLY A 93 -9.65 -15.35 -21.77
CA GLY A 93 -8.60 -16.03 -21.00
C GLY A 93 -9.14 -16.73 -19.75
N GLU A 94 -8.51 -17.83 -19.37
CA GLU A 94 -8.71 -18.50 -18.08
C GLU A 94 -7.42 -18.49 -17.27
N ILE A 95 -7.47 -18.02 -16.05
CA ILE A 95 -6.31 -17.86 -15.17
C ILE A 95 -6.67 -18.10 -13.72
N ASN A 96 -5.66 -18.27 -12.85
CA ASN A 96 -5.80 -18.18 -11.40
C ASN A 96 -4.50 -17.64 -10.82
N VAL A 97 -4.61 -16.61 -9.96
CA VAL A 97 -3.44 -16.04 -9.26
C VAL A 97 -2.71 -17.11 -8.46
N ALA A 98 -3.42 -17.95 -7.67
CA ALA A 98 -2.79 -18.95 -6.83
C ALA A 98 -2.00 -20.01 -7.63
N HIS A 99 -2.44 -20.32 -8.85
CA HIS A 99 -1.64 -21.15 -9.75
C HIS A 99 -0.29 -20.52 -10.06
N ASN A 100 -0.28 -19.26 -10.43
CA ASN A 100 0.92 -18.52 -10.82
C ASN A 100 1.88 -18.25 -9.65
N VAL A 101 1.34 -18.00 -8.44
CA VAL A 101 2.17 -17.56 -7.29
C VAL A 101 2.56 -18.70 -6.34
N VAL A 102 1.89 -19.85 -6.40
CA VAL A 102 2.21 -20.95 -5.48
C VAL A 102 2.20 -22.34 -6.12
N ASP A 103 1.20 -22.70 -6.95
CA ASP A 103 1.06 -24.09 -7.40
C ASP A 103 2.17 -24.50 -8.37
N ARG A 104 2.46 -23.66 -9.38
CA ARG A 104 3.52 -23.95 -10.37
C ARG A 104 4.91 -24.04 -9.71
N HIS A 105 5.14 -23.23 -8.68
CA HIS A 105 6.39 -23.27 -7.92
C HIS A 105 6.47 -24.49 -6.99
N ALA A 106 5.34 -24.98 -6.48
CA ALA A 106 5.25 -26.16 -5.64
C ALA A 106 5.20 -27.49 -6.44
N ALA A 107 5.10 -27.45 -7.76
CA ALA A 107 5.02 -28.63 -8.62
C ALA A 107 6.20 -29.57 -8.40
N VAL A 108 5.99 -30.89 -8.63
CA VAL A 108 6.99 -31.92 -8.29
C VAL A 108 8.33 -31.75 -9.04
N ASP A 109 8.26 -31.22 -10.25
CA ASP A 109 9.39 -30.95 -11.14
C ASP A 109 9.89 -29.51 -11.11
N SER A 110 9.24 -28.64 -10.33
CA SER A 110 9.67 -27.25 -10.16
C SER A 110 10.98 -27.16 -9.36
N PRO A 111 11.97 -26.37 -9.82
CA PRO A 111 13.19 -26.09 -9.06
C PRO A 111 12.89 -25.30 -7.78
N ASP A 112 11.77 -24.61 -7.72
CA ASP A 112 11.38 -23.72 -6.60
C ASP A 112 10.65 -24.45 -5.49
N ARG A 113 10.25 -25.72 -5.70
CA ARG A 113 9.44 -26.49 -4.76
C ARG A 113 9.86 -26.39 -3.30
N ASN A 114 11.15 -26.47 -3.04
CA ASN A 114 11.74 -26.42 -1.70
C ASN A 114 12.41 -25.08 -1.40
N ARG A 115 12.25 -24.08 -2.28
CA ARG A 115 12.67 -22.70 -2.00
C ARG A 115 11.79 -22.12 -0.92
N VAL A 116 12.37 -21.29 -0.06
CA VAL A 116 11.65 -20.56 0.96
C VAL A 116 10.78 -19.49 0.27
N ALA A 117 9.46 -19.60 0.43
CA ALA A 117 8.49 -18.60 -0.02
C ALA A 117 8.36 -17.47 1.00
N LEU A 118 8.34 -17.83 2.29
CA LEU A 118 8.15 -16.88 3.38
C LEU A 118 9.22 -17.08 4.46
N ILE A 119 9.82 -15.97 4.90
CA ILE A 119 10.54 -15.87 6.16
C ILE A 119 9.68 -14.98 7.06
N TRP A 120 9.20 -15.51 8.15
CA TRP A 120 8.39 -14.77 9.10
C TRP A 120 9.11 -14.63 10.43
N GLU A 121 9.02 -13.44 11.02
CA GLU A 121 9.52 -13.16 12.35
C GLU A 121 8.41 -12.51 13.19
N GLY A 122 8.17 -13.05 14.40
CA GLY A 122 7.27 -12.48 15.38
C GLY A 122 7.99 -11.51 16.30
N GLU A 123 7.27 -10.58 16.91
CA GLU A 123 7.83 -9.61 17.86
C GLU A 123 8.60 -10.25 19.03
N PRO A 124 8.17 -11.40 19.59
CA PRO A 124 8.94 -12.12 20.61
C PRO A 124 10.27 -12.72 20.13
N GLY A 125 10.55 -12.67 18.81
CA GLY A 125 11.78 -13.20 18.21
C GLY A 125 11.67 -14.64 17.71
N ASP A 126 10.47 -15.19 17.63
CA ASP A 126 10.21 -16.47 16.99
C ASP A 126 10.29 -16.31 15.45
N VAL A 127 10.99 -17.24 14.79
CA VAL A 127 11.23 -17.22 13.34
C VAL A 127 10.71 -18.50 12.71
N ARG A 128 10.05 -18.38 11.56
CA ARG A 128 9.57 -19.50 10.75
C ARG A 128 9.94 -19.29 9.29
N GLU A 129 10.38 -20.36 8.64
CA GLU A 129 10.53 -20.42 7.19
C GLU A 129 9.46 -21.36 6.62
N VAL A 130 8.81 -20.94 5.53
CA VAL A 130 7.80 -21.73 4.83
C VAL A 130 8.21 -21.86 3.37
N THR A 131 8.34 -23.10 2.89
CA THR A 131 8.66 -23.39 1.49
C THR A 131 7.42 -23.26 0.60
N PHE A 132 7.60 -23.11 -0.74
CA PHE A 132 6.49 -23.13 -1.69
C PHE A 132 5.67 -24.42 -1.57
N HIS A 133 6.32 -25.56 -1.33
CA HIS A 133 5.62 -26.82 -1.11
C HIS A 133 4.73 -26.79 0.13
N GLU A 134 5.20 -26.24 1.24
CA GLU A 134 4.44 -26.14 2.47
C GLU A 134 3.30 -25.15 2.31
N LEU A 135 3.55 -24.00 1.69
CA LEU A 135 2.56 -22.97 1.42
C LEU A 135 1.42 -23.50 0.53
N ALA A 136 1.76 -24.21 -0.55
CA ALA A 136 0.77 -24.86 -1.41
C ALA A 136 -0.12 -25.83 -0.63
N ARG A 137 0.48 -26.68 0.20
CA ARG A 137 -0.28 -27.64 1.02
C ARG A 137 -1.16 -26.97 2.07
N GLN A 138 -0.74 -25.84 2.61
CA GLN A 138 -1.57 -25.09 3.56
C GLN A 138 -2.73 -24.40 2.83
N SER A 139 -2.49 -23.76 1.69
CA SER A 139 -3.53 -23.16 0.88
C SER A 139 -4.53 -24.19 0.32
N ASP A 140 -4.07 -25.40 -0.04
CA ASP A 140 -4.94 -26.52 -0.42
C ASP A 140 -5.89 -26.94 0.71
N ARG A 141 -5.41 -26.96 1.95
CA ARG A 141 -6.25 -27.26 3.12
C ARG A 141 -7.29 -26.18 3.35
N VAL A 142 -6.92 -24.92 3.19
CA VAL A 142 -7.86 -23.79 3.25
C VAL A 142 -8.92 -23.94 2.18
N ALA A 143 -8.54 -24.18 0.93
CA ALA A 143 -9.47 -24.38 -0.19
C ALA A 143 -10.47 -25.52 0.10
N ASN A 144 -9.96 -26.67 0.55
CA ASN A 144 -10.81 -27.81 0.94
C ASN A 144 -11.74 -27.49 2.13
N TYR A 145 -11.32 -26.65 3.08
CA TYR A 145 -12.17 -26.19 4.15
C TYR A 145 -13.29 -25.31 3.61
N LEU A 146 -12.96 -24.28 2.82
CA LEU A 146 -13.94 -23.35 2.25
C LEU A 146 -15.02 -24.08 1.46
N GLU A 147 -14.68 -24.98 0.57
CA GLU A 147 -15.68 -25.81 -0.13
C GLU A 147 -16.52 -26.67 0.81
N SER A 148 -15.91 -27.21 1.89
CA SER A 148 -16.66 -28.07 2.84
C SER A 148 -17.71 -27.32 3.64
N VAL A 149 -17.61 -26.01 3.75
CA VAL A 149 -18.59 -25.14 4.41
C VAL A 149 -19.47 -24.37 3.41
N GLY A 150 -19.37 -24.70 2.12
CA GLY A 150 -20.28 -24.23 1.09
C GLY A 150 -19.84 -22.95 0.38
N VAL A 151 -18.59 -22.50 0.53
CA VAL A 151 -18.07 -21.35 -0.22
C VAL A 151 -17.93 -21.72 -1.70
N GLU A 152 -18.52 -20.93 -2.55
CA GLU A 152 -18.50 -21.06 -4.03
C GLU A 152 -17.65 -19.94 -4.67
N THR A 153 -17.44 -20.05 -5.97
CA THR A 153 -16.76 -18.98 -6.76
C THR A 153 -17.58 -17.69 -6.70
N GLY A 154 -16.95 -16.57 -6.37
CA GLY A 154 -17.59 -15.26 -6.23
C GLY A 154 -18.06 -14.95 -4.81
N ASP A 155 -18.07 -15.92 -3.89
CA ASP A 155 -18.38 -15.64 -2.49
C ASP A 155 -17.24 -14.90 -1.80
N THR A 156 -17.57 -14.03 -0.87
CA THR A 156 -16.59 -13.28 -0.08
C THR A 156 -16.12 -14.04 1.14
N VAL A 157 -14.84 -13.92 1.47
CA VAL A 157 -14.20 -14.50 2.66
C VAL A 157 -13.40 -13.44 3.39
N GLY A 158 -13.72 -13.16 4.65
CA GLY A 158 -13.07 -12.15 5.47
C GLY A 158 -11.75 -12.65 6.07
N LEU A 159 -10.71 -11.82 5.99
CA LEU A 159 -9.38 -12.07 6.56
C LEU A 159 -9.04 -10.98 7.58
N TYR A 160 -9.44 -11.16 8.84
CA TYR A 160 -9.07 -10.29 9.95
C TYR A 160 -8.03 -10.99 10.82
N MET A 161 -6.79 -11.03 10.32
CA MET A 161 -5.72 -11.89 10.79
C MET A 161 -4.47 -11.10 11.17
N PRO A 162 -3.69 -11.54 12.17
CA PRO A 162 -2.34 -11.03 12.35
C PRO A 162 -1.43 -11.38 11.16
N MET A 163 -0.31 -10.68 11.03
CA MET A 163 0.70 -10.94 10.00
C MET A 163 1.50 -12.21 10.30
N VAL A 164 0.87 -13.35 10.11
CA VAL A 164 1.46 -14.69 10.27
C VAL A 164 1.43 -15.44 8.92
N PRO A 165 2.29 -16.46 8.69
CA PRO A 165 2.31 -17.20 7.42
C PRO A 165 0.96 -17.78 7.01
N GLU A 166 0.11 -18.10 7.97
CA GLU A 166 -1.22 -18.65 7.74
C GLU A 166 -2.13 -17.68 6.96
N VAL A 167 -1.98 -16.35 7.12
CA VAL A 167 -2.79 -15.39 6.35
C VAL A 167 -2.51 -15.47 4.85
N VAL A 168 -1.27 -15.79 4.47
CA VAL A 168 -0.90 -16.00 3.06
C VAL A 168 -1.53 -17.28 2.51
N ALA A 169 -1.52 -18.35 3.32
CA ALA A 169 -2.20 -19.59 2.96
C ALA A 169 -3.73 -19.41 2.82
N ILE A 170 -4.34 -18.55 3.65
CA ILE A 170 -5.76 -18.19 3.56
C ILE A 170 -6.03 -17.42 2.27
N LEU A 171 -5.26 -16.37 1.99
CA LEU A 171 -5.37 -15.60 0.76
C LEU A 171 -5.34 -16.51 -0.47
N TYR A 172 -4.30 -17.35 -0.57
CA TYR A 172 -4.16 -18.26 -1.72
C TYR A 172 -5.21 -19.36 -1.76
N GLY A 173 -5.68 -19.81 -0.60
CA GLY A 173 -6.80 -20.75 -0.52
C GLY A 173 -8.12 -20.18 -1.04
N CYS A 174 -8.42 -18.91 -0.75
CA CYS A 174 -9.55 -18.17 -1.33
C CYS A 174 -9.43 -18.10 -2.86
N LEU A 175 -8.26 -17.67 -3.35
CA LEU A 175 -8.01 -17.56 -4.79
C LEU A 175 -8.12 -18.90 -5.51
N LYS A 176 -7.70 -20.03 -4.90
CA LYS A 176 -7.83 -21.37 -5.48
C LYS A 176 -9.28 -21.77 -5.74
N VAL A 177 -10.19 -21.44 -4.85
CA VAL A 177 -11.63 -21.75 -4.99
C VAL A 177 -12.38 -20.68 -5.80
N GLY A 178 -11.71 -19.58 -6.15
CA GLY A 178 -12.32 -18.43 -6.82
C GLY A 178 -13.20 -17.60 -5.90
N ALA A 179 -13.01 -17.69 -4.59
CA ALA A 179 -13.64 -16.80 -3.64
C ALA A 179 -12.92 -15.44 -3.61
N ILE A 180 -13.67 -14.39 -3.30
CA ILE A 180 -13.16 -13.02 -3.19
C ILE A 180 -12.57 -12.85 -1.79
N ALA A 181 -11.26 -12.71 -1.70
CA ALA A 181 -10.60 -12.42 -0.43
C ALA A 181 -10.89 -10.98 0.00
N VAL A 182 -11.29 -10.81 1.26
CA VAL A 182 -11.57 -9.50 1.88
C VAL A 182 -10.60 -9.28 3.03
N PRO A 183 -9.37 -8.81 2.75
CA PRO A 183 -8.42 -8.48 3.78
C PRO A 183 -8.89 -7.29 4.62
N ILE A 184 -8.83 -7.45 5.94
CA ILE A 184 -9.19 -6.43 6.92
C ILE A 184 -7.96 -6.18 7.79
N PHE A 185 -7.54 -4.93 7.91
CA PHE A 185 -6.36 -4.56 8.68
C PHE A 185 -6.47 -5.02 10.14
N SER A 186 -5.46 -5.76 10.61
CA SER A 186 -5.44 -6.36 11.95
C SER A 186 -5.49 -5.34 13.11
N GLY A 187 -5.14 -4.09 12.85
CA GLY A 187 -5.21 -2.99 13.80
C GLY A 187 -6.57 -2.30 13.91
N PHE A 188 -7.56 -2.63 13.07
CA PHE A 188 -8.89 -2.01 13.18
C PHE A 188 -9.62 -2.43 14.45
N GLY A 189 -10.34 -1.48 15.03
CA GLY A 189 -11.28 -1.72 16.12
C GLY A 189 -12.62 -2.32 15.62
N THR A 190 -13.56 -2.49 16.55
CA THR A 190 -14.86 -3.14 16.29
C THR A 190 -15.64 -2.47 15.16
N GLU A 191 -15.83 -1.15 15.21
CA GLU A 191 -16.64 -0.40 14.25
C GLU A 191 -16.09 -0.51 12.81
N ALA A 192 -14.77 -0.26 12.62
CA ALA A 192 -14.14 -0.35 11.33
C ALA A 192 -14.19 -1.76 10.74
N THR A 193 -14.06 -2.78 11.58
CA THR A 193 -14.16 -4.18 11.19
C THR A 193 -15.60 -4.54 10.85
N ALA A 194 -16.57 -4.12 11.67
CA ALA A 194 -18.00 -4.36 11.45
C ALA A 194 -18.50 -3.74 10.14
N THR A 195 -18.09 -2.50 9.84
CA THR A 195 -18.45 -1.81 8.60
C THR A 195 -18.01 -2.62 7.36
N ARG A 196 -16.80 -3.18 7.36
CA ARG A 196 -16.28 -3.98 6.25
C ARG A 196 -16.96 -5.35 6.15
N ILE A 197 -17.21 -6.00 7.28
CA ILE A 197 -17.98 -7.25 7.32
C ILE A 197 -19.40 -7.01 6.81
N ALA A 198 -20.07 -5.94 7.24
CA ALA A 198 -21.41 -5.61 6.78
C ALA A 198 -21.49 -5.29 5.30
N ALA A 199 -20.46 -4.60 4.75
CA ALA A 199 -20.42 -4.25 3.35
C ALA A 199 -20.07 -5.44 2.44
N ALA A 200 -19.17 -6.32 2.87
CA ALA A 200 -18.73 -7.48 2.08
C ALA A 200 -19.57 -8.73 2.31
N GLU A 201 -20.33 -8.81 3.41
CA GLU A 201 -21.18 -9.94 3.79
C GLU A 201 -20.49 -11.34 3.76
N PRO A 202 -19.26 -11.51 4.30
CA PRO A 202 -18.57 -12.79 4.20
C PRO A 202 -19.26 -13.86 5.06
N SER A 203 -19.47 -15.05 4.49
CA SER A 203 -19.99 -16.20 5.25
C SER A 203 -18.93 -16.82 6.18
N VAL A 204 -17.65 -16.69 5.82
CA VAL A 204 -16.49 -17.17 6.58
C VAL A 204 -15.59 -16.00 6.96
N LEU A 205 -15.19 -15.94 8.23
CA LEU A 205 -14.17 -15.03 8.73
C LEU A 205 -13.00 -15.82 9.31
N PHE A 206 -11.80 -15.59 8.80
CA PHE A 206 -10.58 -16.03 9.47
C PHE A 206 -10.09 -14.93 10.40
N THR A 207 -9.74 -15.31 11.63
CA THR A 207 -9.19 -14.40 12.64
C THR A 207 -8.15 -15.11 13.52
N GLY A 208 -7.42 -14.36 14.35
CA GLY A 208 -6.52 -14.90 15.37
C GLY A 208 -7.09 -14.73 16.78
N ASP A 209 -6.57 -15.47 17.75
CA ASP A 209 -6.82 -15.17 19.17
C ASP A 209 -6.21 -13.81 19.55
N GLY A 210 -5.13 -13.42 18.91
CA GLY A 210 -4.47 -12.14 19.04
C GLY A 210 -3.08 -12.12 18.39
N PHE A 211 -2.27 -11.12 18.76
CA PHE A 211 -0.89 -10.95 18.31
C PHE A 211 -0.08 -10.12 19.32
N TYR A 212 1.24 -10.04 19.12
CA TYR A 212 2.12 -9.23 19.97
C TYR A 212 2.41 -7.86 19.33
N ARG A 213 2.32 -6.80 20.14
CA ARG A 213 2.73 -5.46 19.72
C ARG A 213 3.25 -4.65 20.91
N ARG A 214 4.46 -4.11 20.81
CA ARG A 214 5.17 -3.36 21.86
C ARG A 214 5.24 -4.12 23.19
N GLY A 215 5.55 -5.42 23.11
CA GLY A 215 5.64 -6.31 24.26
C GLY A 215 4.32 -6.65 24.95
N SER A 216 3.20 -6.27 24.35
CA SER A 216 1.86 -6.54 24.87
C SER A 216 1.06 -7.45 23.93
N GLU A 217 0.10 -8.20 24.51
CA GLU A 217 -0.86 -8.97 23.73
C GLU A 217 -2.02 -8.08 23.27
N VAL A 218 -2.32 -8.12 21.96
CA VAL A 218 -3.51 -7.51 21.38
C VAL A 218 -4.53 -8.63 21.13
N ARG A 219 -5.70 -8.57 21.79
CA ARG A 219 -6.74 -9.58 21.75
C ARG A 219 -7.67 -9.39 20.55
N LEU A 220 -7.38 -10.06 19.44
CA LEU A 220 -8.07 -9.86 18.16
C LEU A 220 -9.48 -10.48 18.14
N LYS A 221 -9.62 -11.70 18.68
CA LYS A 221 -10.90 -12.45 18.67
C LYS A 221 -12.05 -11.69 19.33
N ALA A 222 -11.79 -10.97 20.41
CA ALA A 222 -12.82 -10.19 21.09
C ALA A 222 -13.38 -9.08 20.20
N THR A 223 -12.51 -8.39 19.47
CA THR A 223 -12.87 -7.38 18.47
C THR A 223 -13.65 -8.01 17.32
N ALA A 224 -13.19 -9.15 16.80
CA ALA A 224 -13.89 -9.90 15.75
C ALA A 224 -15.30 -10.28 16.16
N ASP A 225 -15.49 -10.80 17.39
CA ASP A 225 -16.81 -11.18 17.88
C ASP A 225 -17.77 -9.99 18.01
N ALA A 226 -17.28 -8.88 18.52
CA ALA A 226 -18.07 -7.66 18.62
C ALA A 226 -18.46 -7.14 17.22
N ALA A 227 -17.54 -7.16 16.26
CA ALA A 227 -17.79 -6.77 14.89
C ALA A 227 -18.80 -7.70 14.18
N ILE A 228 -18.68 -9.03 14.36
CA ILE A 228 -19.64 -10.00 13.83
C ILE A 228 -21.03 -9.77 14.43
N ALA A 229 -21.13 -9.50 15.74
CA ALA A 229 -22.40 -9.25 16.39
C ALA A 229 -23.10 -8.00 15.87
N GLU A 230 -22.34 -6.99 15.47
CA GLU A 230 -22.86 -5.76 14.88
C GLU A 230 -23.23 -5.95 13.41
N ALA A 231 -22.37 -6.57 12.61
CA ALA A 231 -22.56 -6.75 11.17
C ALA A 231 -23.52 -7.89 10.79
N GLY A 232 -23.47 -9.02 11.50
CA GLY A 232 -24.47 -10.09 11.44
C GLY A 232 -24.25 -11.19 10.39
N HIS A 233 -23.39 -11.14 9.45
CA HIS A 233 -23.38 -12.05 8.27
C HIS A 233 -22.48 -13.30 8.39
N VAL A 234 -21.60 -13.40 9.39
CA VAL A 234 -20.61 -14.47 9.49
C VAL A 234 -21.20 -15.75 10.09
N GLU A 235 -21.22 -16.83 9.32
CA GLU A 235 -21.70 -18.15 9.75
C GLU A 235 -20.58 -19.00 10.36
N HIS A 236 -19.33 -18.83 9.90
CA HIS A 236 -18.16 -19.58 10.33
C HIS A 236 -17.00 -18.64 10.67
N ALA A 237 -16.42 -18.81 11.87
CA ALA A 237 -15.23 -18.08 12.29
C ALA A 237 -14.10 -19.08 12.59
N VAL A 238 -12.99 -18.98 11.86
CA VAL A 238 -11.81 -19.84 12.05
C VAL A 238 -10.77 -19.06 12.83
N VAL A 239 -10.35 -19.59 13.98
CA VAL A 239 -9.46 -18.91 14.91
C VAL A 239 -8.06 -19.54 14.89
N TYR A 240 -7.07 -18.76 14.48
CA TYR A 240 -5.66 -19.13 14.58
C TYR A 240 -5.15 -18.89 16.01
N ASP A 241 -4.42 -19.85 16.55
CA ASP A 241 -3.89 -19.82 17.92
C ASP A 241 -2.47 -19.25 17.93
N ARG A 242 -2.33 -17.92 18.03
CA ARG A 242 -1.05 -17.21 18.07
C ARG A 242 -0.55 -16.98 19.50
N LEU A 243 -1.48 -16.71 20.42
CA LEU A 243 -1.19 -16.38 21.82
C LEU A 243 -1.34 -17.60 22.75
N GLY A 244 -1.84 -18.73 22.26
CA GLY A 244 -2.19 -19.89 23.08
C GLY A 244 -3.47 -19.69 23.87
N ALA A 245 -4.38 -18.82 23.41
CA ALA A 245 -5.60 -18.42 24.13
C ALA A 245 -6.88 -19.05 23.58
N THR A 246 -6.81 -19.89 22.52
CA THR A 246 -7.96 -20.64 22.04
C THR A 246 -8.34 -21.74 23.02
N PRO A 247 -9.65 -22.12 23.14
CA PRO A 247 -10.05 -23.26 23.94
C PRO A 247 -9.36 -24.53 23.42
N ALA A 248 -8.70 -25.27 24.31
CA ALA A 248 -8.19 -26.57 23.94
C ALA A 248 -9.35 -27.48 23.55
N SER A 249 -9.20 -28.29 22.52
CA SER A 249 -10.15 -29.33 22.12
C SER A 249 -10.35 -30.41 23.22
N ASP A 250 -9.43 -30.45 24.19
CA ASP A 250 -9.48 -31.26 25.39
C ASP A 250 -9.45 -30.35 26.63
N PRO A 251 -10.55 -30.21 27.39
CA PRO A 251 -10.57 -29.36 28.57
C PRO A 251 -9.62 -29.81 29.71
N ASP A 252 -9.08 -31.02 29.60
CA ASP A 252 -8.11 -31.58 30.56
C ASP A 252 -6.66 -31.46 30.07
N ALA A 253 -6.41 -30.81 28.90
CA ALA A 253 -5.06 -30.59 28.37
C ALA A 253 -4.26 -29.63 29.28
N GLU A 254 -3.05 -30.02 29.66
CA GLU A 254 -2.10 -29.11 30.33
C GLU A 254 -1.76 -27.97 29.33
N GLY A 255 -2.13 -26.74 29.66
CA GLY A 255 -1.79 -25.57 28.83
C GLY A 255 -2.99 -24.68 28.45
N VAL A 256 -4.15 -24.90 29.02
CA VAL A 256 -5.29 -23.96 28.83
C VAL A 256 -4.88 -22.58 29.32
N ALA A 257 -5.04 -21.55 28.44
CA ALA A 257 -4.75 -20.17 28.79
C ALA A 257 -5.46 -19.74 30.09
N ALA A 258 -4.78 -18.96 30.87
CA ALA A 258 -5.37 -18.41 32.12
C ALA A 258 -6.56 -17.49 31.83
N ASP A 259 -6.65 -16.95 30.60
CA ASP A 259 -7.73 -16.10 30.12
C ASP A 259 -8.05 -16.46 28.65
N PRO A 260 -8.91 -17.45 28.39
CA PRO A 260 -9.26 -17.89 27.06
C PRO A 260 -10.08 -16.82 26.32
N VAL A 261 -9.92 -16.76 24.98
CA VAL A 261 -10.74 -15.87 24.14
C VAL A 261 -12.22 -16.24 24.17
N PRO A 262 -13.14 -15.29 23.94
CA PRO A 262 -14.57 -15.58 23.78
C PRO A 262 -14.80 -16.64 22.71
N TRP A 263 -15.76 -17.54 22.94
CA TRP A 263 -16.04 -18.66 22.03
C TRP A 263 -17.53 -18.87 21.83
N THR A 264 -17.96 -18.92 20.58
CA THR A 264 -19.34 -19.21 20.19
C THR A 264 -19.39 -20.60 19.56
N PRO A 265 -19.87 -21.63 20.31
CA PRO A 265 -20.07 -22.96 19.74
C PRO A 265 -20.93 -22.90 18.46
N ASP A 266 -20.75 -23.81 17.55
CA ASP A 266 -21.43 -23.91 16.25
C ASP A 266 -20.96 -22.88 15.19
N ARG A 267 -20.40 -21.74 15.58
CA ARG A 267 -19.79 -20.77 14.66
C ARG A 267 -18.27 -20.89 14.64
N ASP A 268 -17.64 -20.95 15.81
CA ASP A 268 -16.20 -20.86 15.97
C ASP A 268 -15.53 -22.24 15.88
N ALA A 269 -14.45 -22.32 15.12
CA ALA A 269 -13.61 -23.50 15.03
C ALA A 269 -12.13 -23.08 15.15
N THR A 270 -11.31 -23.92 15.77
CA THR A 270 -9.86 -23.69 15.77
C THR A 270 -9.28 -23.95 14.38
N TRP A 271 -8.15 -23.31 14.06
CA TRP A 271 -7.39 -23.59 12.84
C TRP A 271 -7.11 -25.08 12.64
N THR A 272 -6.77 -25.76 13.73
CA THR A 272 -6.47 -27.20 13.72
C THR A 272 -7.68 -28.05 13.31
N GLU A 273 -8.85 -27.74 13.82
CA GLU A 273 -10.10 -28.44 13.50
C GLU A 273 -10.59 -28.13 12.09
N ALA A 274 -10.62 -26.84 11.74
CA ALA A 274 -11.16 -26.37 10.48
C ALA A 274 -10.24 -26.69 9.29
N VAL A 275 -8.96 -26.36 9.38
CA VAL A 275 -8.02 -26.31 8.26
C VAL A 275 -6.97 -27.40 8.34
N ALA A 276 -6.21 -27.52 9.44
CA ALA A 276 -5.03 -28.40 9.48
C ALA A 276 -5.35 -29.89 9.26
N SER A 277 -6.58 -30.30 9.58
CA SER A 277 -7.08 -31.67 9.40
C SER A 277 -7.50 -32.00 7.95
N ARG A 278 -7.62 -31.01 7.06
CA ARG A 278 -8.10 -31.18 5.68
C ARG A 278 -7.02 -31.79 4.77
N SER A 279 -7.47 -32.28 3.61
CA SER A 279 -6.58 -32.77 2.57
C SER A 279 -5.57 -31.68 2.16
N PRO A 280 -4.27 -31.99 2.07
CA PRO A 280 -3.26 -31.05 1.56
C PRO A 280 -3.12 -31.14 0.04
N SER A 281 -4.19 -31.45 -0.67
CA SER A 281 -4.26 -31.50 -2.11
C SER A 281 -5.62 -30.98 -2.58
N TYR A 282 -5.60 -29.98 -3.45
CA TYR A 282 -6.75 -29.34 -4.06
C TYR A 282 -6.45 -29.07 -5.53
N GLU A 283 -7.43 -29.18 -6.42
CA GLU A 283 -7.31 -28.77 -7.82
C GLU A 283 -7.77 -27.33 -7.96
N THR A 284 -6.82 -26.43 -8.17
CA THR A 284 -7.10 -24.99 -8.32
C THR A 284 -8.02 -24.74 -9.50
N LYS A 285 -9.10 -23.98 -9.26
CA LYS A 285 -10.10 -23.68 -10.28
C LYS A 285 -9.52 -22.83 -11.40
N ARG A 286 -9.95 -23.12 -12.62
CA ARG A 286 -9.72 -22.27 -13.79
C ARG A 286 -10.82 -21.24 -13.83
N LEU A 287 -10.46 -19.98 -13.88
CA LEU A 287 -11.39 -18.87 -13.75
C LEU A 287 -11.24 -17.92 -14.95
N PRO A 288 -12.32 -17.28 -15.39
CA PRO A 288 -12.21 -16.17 -16.35
C PRO A 288 -11.19 -15.13 -15.86
N SER A 289 -10.49 -14.50 -16.80
CA SER A 289 -9.46 -13.48 -16.50
C SER A 289 -9.99 -12.31 -15.64
N ASP A 290 -11.25 -11.94 -15.87
CA ASP A 290 -11.97 -10.87 -15.17
C ASP A 290 -12.69 -11.33 -13.89
N GLN A 291 -12.58 -12.62 -13.49
CA GLN A 291 -13.13 -13.09 -12.22
C GLN A 291 -12.54 -12.28 -11.07
N GLU A 292 -13.42 -11.80 -10.21
CA GLU A 292 -13.06 -11.08 -8.99
C GLU A 292 -12.23 -11.95 -8.06
N SER A 293 -11.16 -11.39 -7.50
CA SER A 293 -10.18 -12.09 -6.67
C SER A 293 -10.06 -11.52 -5.27
N MET A 294 -10.09 -10.20 -5.17
CA MET A 294 -9.94 -9.48 -3.90
C MET A 294 -10.85 -8.26 -3.86
N LEU A 295 -11.28 -7.94 -2.64
CA LEU A 295 -12.01 -6.73 -2.29
C LEU A 295 -11.20 -5.97 -1.24
N LEU A 296 -10.56 -4.87 -1.65
CA LEU A 296 -9.76 -4.03 -0.78
C LEU A 296 -10.52 -2.75 -0.43
N TYR A 297 -10.53 -2.39 0.85
CA TYR A 297 -11.21 -1.18 1.30
C TYR A 297 -10.25 -0.01 1.48
N SER A 298 -10.52 1.10 0.80
CA SER A 298 -9.86 2.39 1.03
C SER A 298 -10.78 3.35 1.81
N SER A 299 -10.18 4.36 2.45
CA SER A 299 -10.94 5.41 3.11
C SER A 299 -11.60 6.30 2.06
N GLY A 300 -12.94 6.37 2.07
CA GLY A 300 -13.68 7.29 1.20
C GLY A 300 -13.57 8.75 1.65
N THR A 301 -13.63 9.69 0.71
CA THR A 301 -13.74 11.13 0.98
C THR A 301 -15.06 11.49 1.67
N THR A 302 -16.11 10.72 1.42
CA THR A 302 -17.46 10.87 1.99
C THR A 302 -17.63 10.23 3.38
N GLY A 303 -16.61 9.52 3.90
CA GLY A 303 -16.64 8.85 5.20
C GLY A 303 -16.97 7.37 5.17
N GLU A 304 -17.67 6.86 4.14
CA GLU A 304 -17.90 5.42 3.99
C GLU A 304 -16.74 4.78 3.21
N PRO A 305 -16.19 3.63 3.68
CA PRO A 305 -15.13 2.92 2.98
C PRO A 305 -15.55 2.54 1.54
N LYS A 306 -14.61 2.71 0.61
CA LYS A 306 -14.79 2.28 -0.78
C LYS A 306 -14.27 0.86 -0.94
N GLY A 307 -15.12 -0.07 -1.33
CA GLY A 307 -14.72 -1.44 -1.67
C GLY A 307 -14.22 -1.49 -3.11
N ILE A 308 -12.93 -1.66 -3.29
CA ILE A 308 -12.25 -1.72 -4.58
C ILE A 308 -12.13 -3.17 -5.01
N VAL A 309 -12.65 -3.49 -6.18
CA VAL A 309 -12.68 -4.86 -6.72
C VAL A 309 -11.49 -5.11 -7.64
N HIS A 310 -10.77 -6.20 -7.41
CA HIS A 310 -9.65 -6.63 -8.24
C HIS A 310 -9.91 -7.98 -8.89
N THR A 311 -9.47 -8.12 -10.15
CA THR A 311 -9.59 -9.36 -10.92
C THR A 311 -8.33 -10.22 -10.82
N HIS A 312 -8.46 -11.52 -11.14
CA HIS A 312 -7.32 -12.45 -11.14
C HIS A 312 -6.21 -12.03 -12.11
N ALA A 313 -6.55 -11.75 -13.36
CA ALA A 313 -5.53 -11.37 -14.35
C ALA A 313 -4.95 -9.99 -14.06
N GLY A 314 -5.80 -9.03 -13.67
CA GLY A 314 -5.37 -7.65 -13.43
C GLY A 314 -4.34 -7.53 -12.32
N VAL A 315 -4.67 -8.04 -11.13
CA VAL A 315 -3.76 -7.92 -10.00
C VAL A 315 -2.45 -8.68 -10.21
N LEU A 316 -2.50 -9.85 -10.86
CA LEU A 316 -1.30 -10.64 -11.11
C LEU A 316 -0.35 -9.94 -12.07
N THR A 317 -0.84 -9.48 -13.23
CA THR A 317 0.01 -8.85 -14.25
C THR A 317 0.61 -7.53 -13.76
N GLN A 318 -0.16 -6.73 -13.03
CA GLN A 318 0.30 -5.46 -12.47
C GLN A 318 1.39 -5.66 -11.41
N CYS A 319 1.10 -6.49 -10.39
CA CYS A 319 2.05 -6.73 -9.31
C CYS A 319 3.35 -7.38 -9.84
N ALA A 320 3.23 -8.35 -10.73
CA ALA A 320 4.39 -9.00 -11.35
C ALA A 320 5.25 -8.00 -12.15
N LYS A 321 4.62 -7.15 -12.98
CA LYS A 321 5.33 -6.12 -13.75
C LYS A 321 6.11 -5.17 -12.83
N GLU A 322 5.49 -4.68 -11.76
CA GLU A 322 6.11 -3.71 -10.86
C GLU A 322 7.26 -4.30 -10.06
N ILE A 323 7.08 -5.49 -9.52
CA ILE A 323 8.15 -6.18 -8.79
C ILE A 323 9.30 -6.53 -9.72
N HIS A 324 9.02 -7.00 -10.94
CA HIS A 324 10.06 -7.38 -11.88
C HIS A 324 10.90 -6.20 -12.36
N PHE A 325 10.27 -5.14 -12.84
CA PHE A 325 10.97 -4.00 -13.43
C PHE A 325 11.34 -2.93 -12.42
N GLY A 326 10.41 -2.52 -11.58
CA GLY A 326 10.62 -1.49 -10.59
C GLY A 326 11.59 -1.96 -9.50
N PHE A 327 11.29 -3.08 -8.86
CA PHE A 327 12.15 -3.59 -7.78
C PHE A 327 13.22 -4.58 -8.25
N ASP A 328 13.40 -4.73 -9.56
CA ASP A 328 14.48 -5.52 -10.14
C ASP A 328 14.62 -6.90 -9.51
N GLN A 329 13.50 -7.61 -9.30
CA GLN A 329 13.46 -8.89 -8.61
C GLN A 329 14.39 -9.92 -9.23
N LYS A 330 15.25 -10.51 -8.42
CA LYS A 330 16.17 -11.59 -8.80
C LYS A 330 15.86 -12.88 -8.00
N PRO A 331 16.21 -14.05 -8.51
CA PRO A 331 15.88 -15.32 -7.85
C PRO A 331 16.43 -15.49 -6.43
N ALA A 332 17.48 -14.76 -6.05
CA ALA A 332 18.10 -14.84 -4.72
C ALA A 332 17.60 -13.76 -3.76
N ASP A 333 16.75 -12.86 -4.22
CA ASP A 333 16.30 -11.74 -3.42
C ASP A 333 15.38 -12.15 -2.27
N ARG A 334 15.45 -11.38 -1.21
CA ARG A 334 14.59 -11.42 -0.04
C ARG A 334 13.92 -10.07 0.13
N PHE A 335 12.64 -10.04 -0.18
CA PHE A 335 11.86 -8.81 -0.24
C PHE A 335 11.12 -8.60 1.07
N PHE A 336 11.34 -7.47 1.71
CA PHE A 336 10.63 -7.07 2.92
C PHE A 336 9.93 -5.73 2.70
N TRP A 337 8.62 -5.74 2.75
CA TRP A 337 7.82 -4.51 2.77
C TRP A 337 7.04 -4.43 4.07
N VAL A 338 7.22 -3.33 4.81
CA VAL A 338 6.54 -3.11 6.09
C VAL A 338 5.08 -2.75 5.82
N SER A 339 4.20 -3.74 5.86
CA SER A 339 2.77 -3.59 5.61
C SER A 339 1.96 -4.68 6.31
N ASP A 340 0.64 -4.56 6.22
CA ASP A 340 -0.35 -5.55 6.68
C ASP A 340 -1.16 -6.05 5.49
N ILE A 341 -1.73 -7.26 5.60
CA ILE A 341 -2.56 -7.85 4.54
C ILE A 341 -3.78 -6.99 4.22
N GLY A 342 -4.28 -6.21 5.17
CA GLY A 342 -5.43 -5.30 5.00
C GLY A 342 -5.12 -4.02 4.22
N TRP A 343 -3.87 -3.79 3.81
CA TRP A 343 -3.44 -2.71 2.92
C TRP A 343 -2.97 -3.26 1.58
N MET A 344 -3.17 -2.52 0.49
CA MET A 344 -2.81 -2.98 -0.86
C MET A 344 -1.37 -3.48 -0.98
N MET A 345 -0.43 -2.88 -0.25
CA MET A 345 0.98 -3.28 -0.29
C MET A 345 1.23 -4.69 0.27
N GLY A 346 0.34 -5.22 1.10
CA GLY A 346 0.41 -6.61 1.57
C GLY A 346 0.23 -7.62 0.43
N PRO A 347 -0.96 -7.70 -0.20
CA PRO A 347 -1.19 -8.54 -1.37
C PRO A 347 -0.24 -8.23 -2.53
N TRP A 348 0.05 -6.95 -2.81
CA TRP A 348 1.00 -6.53 -3.85
C TRP A 348 2.38 -7.16 -3.66
N THR A 349 2.93 -7.10 -2.44
CA THR A 349 4.22 -7.71 -2.11
C THR A 349 4.20 -9.22 -2.32
N LEU A 350 3.16 -9.91 -1.84
CA LEU A 350 3.04 -11.35 -1.88
C LEU A 350 2.87 -11.85 -3.33
N ILE A 351 1.89 -11.30 -4.05
CA ILE A 351 1.56 -11.72 -5.41
C ILE A 351 2.73 -11.43 -6.36
N GLY A 352 3.26 -10.20 -6.31
CA GLY A 352 4.33 -9.78 -7.21
C GLY A 352 5.63 -10.58 -7.04
N ASN A 353 6.05 -10.86 -5.80
CA ASN A 353 7.27 -11.65 -5.57
C ASN A 353 7.06 -13.14 -5.82
N HIS A 354 5.96 -13.70 -5.35
CA HIS A 354 5.69 -15.12 -5.51
C HIS A 354 5.42 -15.51 -6.97
N ALA A 355 4.99 -14.58 -7.85
CA ALA A 355 4.90 -14.82 -9.29
C ALA A 355 6.24 -15.32 -9.88
N PHE A 356 7.37 -14.94 -9.29
CA PHE A 356 8.72 -15.34 -9.71
C PHE A 356 9.38 -16.37 -8.77
N GLY A 357 8.62 -16.99 -7.87
CA GLY A 357 9.19 -17.88 -6.87
C GLY A 357 10.14 -17.16 -5.88
N GLY A 358 9.94 -15.87 -5.67
CA GLY A 358 10.72 -15.02 -4.76
C GLY A 358 10.43 -15.29 -3.29
N THR A 359 11.33 -14.85 -2.40
CA THR A 359 11.18 -14.97 -0.96
C THR A 359 10.67 -13.66 -0.37
N VAL A 360 9.54 -13.70 0.32
CA VAL A 360 8.99 -12.54 1.06
C VAL A 360 9.32 -12.69 2.55
N VAL A 361 9.81 -11.60 3.15
CA VAL A 361 9.99 -11.48 4.59
C VAL A 361 8.76 -10.81 5.18
N MET A 362 8.21 -11.37 6.25
CA MET A 362 7.04 -10.87 6.96
C MET A 362 7.39 -10.63 8.42
N TYR A 363 6.83 -9.59 9.00
CA TYR A 363 7.01 -9.25 10.41
C TYR A 363 5.68 -9.00 11.12
N GLU A 364 5.53 -9.60 12.29
CA GLU A 364 4.45 -9.31 13.23
C GLU A 364 5.04 -8.58 14.44
N GLY A 365 4.81 -7.28 14.56
CA GLY A 365 5.31 -6.49 15.68
C GLY A 365 5.43 -5.00 15.39
N ALA A 366 5.98 -4.25 16.34
CA ALA A 366 6.27 -2.83 16.18
C ALA A 366 7.68 -2.59 15.60
N PRO A 367 7.89 -1.52 14.82
CA PRO A 367 9.14 -1.28 14.11
C PRO A 367 10.33 -0.95 15.03
N ASP A 368 10.03 -0.51 16.24
CA ASP A 368 10.95 0.04 17.24
C ASP A 368 10.93 -0.74 18.57
N HIS A 369 10.47 -2.00 18.54
CA HIS A 369 10.40 -2.86 19.72
C HIS A 369 11.10 -4.21 19.47
N PRO A 370 11.90 -4.75 20.46
CA PRO A 370 12.17 -4.20 21.81
C PRO A 370 13.10 -2.99 21.80
N GLU A 371 13.86 -2.78 20.72
CA GLU A 371 14.81 -1.68 20.55
C GLU A 371 14.60 -1.01 19.19
N PRO A 372 15.04 0.24 18.98
CA PRO A 372 14.86 0.99 17.74
C PRO A 372 15.54 0.40 16.49
N ASP A 373 16.43 -0.56 16.66
CA ASP A 373 17.18 -1.23 15.58
C ASP A 373 16.48 -2.48 15.01
N ARG A 374 15.26 -2.75 15.43
CA ARG A 374 14.55 -3.99 15.07
C ARG A 374 14.59 -4.33 13.58
N PHE A 375 14.35 -3.38 12.71
CA PHE A 375 14.40 -3.62 11.27
C PHE A 375 15.81 -3.78 10.74
N TRP A 376 16.78 -3.06 11.31
CA TRP A 376 18.18 -3.19 10.94
C TRP A 376 18.74 -4.56 11.32
N GLU A 377 18.37 -5.06 12.50
CA GLU A 377 18.67 -6.42 12.94
C GLU A 377 18.07 -7.49 12.02
N MET A 378 16.82 -7.29 11.56
CA MET A 378 16.17 -8.21 10.62
C MET A 378 16.85 -8.20 9.25
N ILE A 379 17.27 -7.03 8.74
CA ILE A 379 18.00 -6.91 7.48
C ILE A 379 19.31 -7.68 7.55
N ASP A 380 20.10 -7.46 8.60
CA ASP A 380 21.37 -8.16 8.85
C ASP A 380 21.14 -9.69 9.00
N ARG A 381 20.22 -10.09 9.89
CA ARG A 381 19.92 -11.49 10.19
C ARG A 381 19.43 -12.29 8.99
N HIS A 382 18.50 -11.72 8.24
CA HIS A 382 17.87 -12.43 7.13
C HIS A 382 18.50 -12.12 5.77
N GLY A 383 19.49 -11.22 5.70
CA GLY A 383 20.10 -10.81 4.43
C GLY A 383 19.07 -10.25 3.45
N ILE A 384 18.22 -9.34 3.93
CA ILE A 384 17.18 -8.68 3.12
C ILE A 384 17.84 -7.84 2.02
N THR A 385 17.35 -7.96 0.80
CA THR A 385 17.93 -7.32 -0.37
C THR A 385 17.11 -6.13 -0.88
N GLN A 386 15.80 -6.15 -0.62
CA GLN A 386 14.90 -5.04 -0.89
C GLN A 386 14.10 -4.72 0.37
N PHE A 387 14.07 -3.45 0.74
CA PHE A 387 13.39 -3.01 1.95
C PHE A 387 12.47 -1.83 1.66
N GLY A 388 11.17 -2.01 1.88
CA GLY A 388 10.13 -1.00 1.66
C GLY A 388 9.44 -0.58 2.96
N ILE A 389 9.30 0.74 3.15
CA ILE A 389 8.74 1.33 4.37
C ILE A 389 8.15 2.72 4.08
N SER A 390 7.18 3.17 4.89
CA SER A 390 6.59 4.50 4.75
C SER A 390 7.51 5.62 5.24
N PRO A 391 7.41 6.84 4.67
CA PRO A 391 8.14 8.03 5.14
C PRO A 391 7.92 8.31 6.63
N THR A 392 6.70 8.22 7.14
CA THR A 392 6.39 8.41 8.57
C THR A 392 7.16 7.46 9.47
N ALA A 393 7.28 6.18 9.09
CA ALA A 393 8.04 5.23 9.88
C ALA A 393 9.55 5.57 9.88
N ILE A 394 10.09 6.00 8.73
CA ILE A 394 11.49 6.46 8.64
C ILE A 394 11.72 7.71 9.49
N ARG A 395 10.83 8.72 9.43
CA ARG A 395 10.90 9.89 10.31
C ARG A 395 10.95 9.51 11.80
N ALA A 396 10.16 8.52 12.19
CA ALA A 396 10.15 8.03 13.56
C ALA A 396 11.45 7.31 13.93
N LEU A 397 11.94 6.42 13.08
CA LEU A 397 13.18 5.65 13.32
C LEU A 397 14.43 6.54 13.34
N ARG A 398 14.52 7.52 12.43
CA ARG A 398 15.61 8.51 12.37
C ARG A 398 15.81 9.25 13.71
N LYS A 399 14.74 9.57 14.43
CA LYS A 399 14.82 10.28 15.72
C LYS A 399 15.60 9.53 16.81
N HIS A 400 15.74 8.22 16.67
CA HIS A 400 16.56 7.42 17.59
C HIS A 400 18.07 7.58 17.35
N GLY A 401 18.46 8.11 16.17
CA GLY A 401 19.85 8.41 15.80
C GLY A 401 20.57 7.27 15.09
N ASP A 402 21.65 7.63 14.42
CA ASP A 402 22.41 6.77 13.48
C ASP A 402 23.08 5.57 14.17
N SER A 403 23.41 5.68 15.46
CA SER A 403 24.05 4.60 16.21
C SER A 403 23.26 3.28 16.21
N TRP A 404 21.96 3.34 16.04
CA TRP A 404 21.12 2.15 15.94
C TRP A 404 21.22 1.47 14.55
N VAL A 405 21.55 2.22 13.52
CA VAL A 405 21.80 1.69 12.17
C VAL A 405 23.22 1.15 12.03
N GLU A 406 24.22 1.91 12.54
CA GLU A 406 25.65 1.60 12.41
C GLU A 406 26.07 0.27 13.05
N GLY A 407 25.24 -0.28 13.94
CA GLY A 407 25.48 -1.55 14.63
C GLY A 407 25.29 -2.81 13.77
N HIS A 408 24.71 -2.67 12.56
CA HIS A 408 24.25 -3.77 11.73
C HIS A 408 24.90 -3.78 10.34
N ASP A 409 25.02 -4.97 9.74
CA ASP A 409 25.48 -5.14 8.35
C ASP A 409 24.30 -5.05 7.39
N LEU A 410 24.11 -3.87 6.78
CA LEU A 410 23.06 -3.63 5.79
C LEU A 410 23.53 -3.81 4.34
N SER A 411 24.74 -4.35 4.11
CA SER A 411 25.36 -4.50 2.78
C SER A 411 24.62 -5.45 1.84
N SER A 412 23.64 -6.22 2.35
CA SER A 412 22.75 -7.03 1.53
C SER A 412 21.73 -6.22 0.75
N LEU A 413 21.40 -5.00 1.19
CA LEU A 413 20.44 -4.13 0.53
C LEU A 413 20.91 -3.74 -0.87
N ARG A 414 19.99 -3.82 -1.83
CA ARG A 414 20.18 -3.40 -3.23
C ARG A 414 19.23 -2.29 -3.64
N ILE A 415 18.02 -2.29 -3.07
CA ILE A 415 16.95 -1.35 -3.38
C ILE A 415 16.19 -1.04 -2.10
N LEU A 416 15.90 0.24 -1.92
CA LEU A 416 14.97 0.74 -0.92
C LEU A 416 13.66 1.12 -1.59
N GLY A 417 12.54 0.98 -0.88
CA GLY A 417 11.22 1.31 -1.38
C GLY A 417 10.43 2.18 -0.42
N SER A 418 9.54 3.00 -0.95
CA SER A 418 8.62 3.78 -0.12
C SER A 418 7.34 4.14 -0.85
N THR A 419 6.26 4.34 -0.09
CA THR A 419 4.98 4.84 -0.58
C THR A 419 4.10 5.36 0.55
N GLY A 420 2.96 5.95 0.18
CA GLY A 420 1.84 6.26 1.08
C GLY A 420 1.69 7.73 1.43
N GLU A 421 2.75 8.50 1.39
CA GLU A 421 2.74 9.94 1.66
C GLU A 421 3.97 10.65 1.07
N PRO A 422 3.94 11.98 0.91
CA PRO A 422 5.10 12.74 0.48
C PRO A 422 6.27 12.64 1.47
N TRP A 423 7.48 12.62 0.92
CA TRP A 423 8.72 12.71 1.67
C TRP A 423 9.08 14.17 1.99
N ASP A 424 9.78 14.36 3.10
CA ASP A 424 10.64 15.50 3.33
C ASP A 424 12.08 15.16 2.87
N PRO A 425 12.83 16.13 2.29
CA PRO A 425 14.15 15.86 1.73
C PRO A 425 15.17 15.37 2.75
N GLU A 426 15.08 15.80 4.00
CA GLU A 426 16.02 15.45 5.06
C GLU A 426 15.89 13.98 5.48
N SER A 427 14.66 13.49 5.69
CA SER A 427 14.42 12.09 6.01
C SER A 427 14.69 11.17 4.83
N TRP A 428 14.40 11.62 3.59
CA TRP A 428 14.76 10.89 2.37
C TRP A 428 16.28 10.71 2.26
N ARG A 429 17.08 11.79 2.48
CA ARG A 429 18.55 11.74 2.45
C ARG A 429 19.09 10.83 3.55
N TRP A 430 18.53 10.91 4.75
CA TRP A 430 18.93 10.03 5.85
C TRP A 430 18.69 8.54 5.50
N PHE A 431 17.54 8.23 4.92
CA PHE A 431 17.23 6.86 4.50
C PHE A 431 18.18 6.38 3.40
N TYR A 432 18.52 7.26 2.46
CA TYR A 432 19.49 6.98 1.40
C TYR A 432 20.89 6.76 1.94
N ASP A 433 21.39 7.67 2.79
CA ASP A 433 22.77 7.67 3.27
C ASP A 433 23.01 6.65 4.38
N ALA A 434 22.19 6.69 5.46
CA ALA A 434 22.40 5.87 6.64
C ALA A 434 21.97 4.42 6.44
N VAL A 435 20.82 4.17 5.80
CA VAL A 435 20.29 2.82 5.59
C VAL A 435 20.76 2.24 4.25
N GLY A 436 20.68 3.03 3.19
CA GLY A 436 21.07 2.64 1.83
C GLY A 436 22.57 2.73 1.55
N GLY A 437 23.39 3.23 2.50
CA GLY A 437 24.83 3.37 2.34
C GLY A 437 25.26 4.34 1.25
N GLY A 438 24.36 5.20 0.76
CA GLY A 438 24.60 6.15 -0.34
C GLY A 438 24.63 5.51 -1.73
N ASP A 439 24.31 4.23 -1.86
CA ASP A 439 24.37 3.48 -3.12
C ASP A 439 23.02 2.84 -3.52
N CYS A 440 22.12 2.55 -2.55
CA CYS A 440 20.84 1.92 -2.83
C CYS A 440 19.82 2.95 -3.33
N PRO A 441 19.23 2.79 -4.54
CA PRO A 441 18.17 3.68 -4.99
C PRO A 441 16.94 3.57 -4.08
N ILE A 442 16.31 4.72 -3.80
CA ILE A 442 15.00 4.76 -3.14
C ILE A 442 13.92 4.83 -4.23
N LEU A 443 13.19 3.75 -4.41
CA LEU A 443 12.05 3.71 -5.31
C LEU A 443 10.81 4.20 -4.54
N ASN A 444 10.59 5.51 -4.60
CA ASN A 444 9.43 6.16 -4.05
C ASN A 444 8.28 6.03 -5.05
N ILE A 445 7.27 5.22 -4.75
CA ILE A 445 6.18 4.88 -5.67
C ILE A 445 4.88 5.54 -5.23
N SER A 446 4.05 5.89 -6.20
CA SER A 446 2.71 6.42 -5.96
C SER A 446 1.68 5.74 -6.83
N GLY A 447 0.59 5.36 -6.21
CA GLY A 447 -0.56 4.72 -6.84
C GLY A 447 -1.70 4.65 -5.86
N GLY A 448 -2.57 3.67 -6.01
CA GLY A 448 -3.73 3.54 -5.16
C GLY A 448 -4.22 2.12 -5.03
N THR A 449 -5.09 1.94 -4.04
CA THR A 449 -5.84 0.69 -3.87
C THR A 449 -6.59 0.35 -5.16
N GLU A 450 -7.04 1.37 -5.88
CA GLU A 450 -7.84 1.31 -7.11
C GLU A 450 -7.18 0.54 -8.25
N ILE A 451 -5.84 0.51 -8.25
CA ILE A 451 -5.06 -0.24 -9.26
C ILE A 451 -4.20 -1.34 -8.65
N CYS A 452 -4.25 -1.54 -7.34
CA CYS A 452 -3.33 -2.44 -6.62
C CYS A 452 -1.89 -2.34 -7.17
N GLY A 453 -1.40 -1.12 -7.36
CA GLY A 453 -0.17 -0.83 -8.06
C GLY A 453 0.14 0.67 -8.10
N CYS A 454 1.00 1.05 -9.05
CA CYS A 454 1.60 2.38 -9.12
C CYS A 454 1.27 3.09 -10.44
N PHE A 455 0.82 4.34 -10.35
CA PHE A 455 0.78 5.27 -11.48
C PHE A 455 2.17 5.83 -11.78
N LEU A 456 2.92 6.19 -10.72
CA LEU A 456 4.27 6.72 -10.80
C LEU A 456 5.24 5.76 -10.10
N MET A 457 6.35 5.46 -10.77
CA MET A 457 7.36 4.53 -10.27
C MET A 457 8.74 4.83 -10.88
N PRO A 458 9.75 5.17 -10.08
CA PRO A 458 11.13 5.27 -10.58
C PRO A 458 11.61 3.91 -11.09
N MET A 459 12.47 3.92 -12.10
CA MET A 459 13.15 2.72 -12.54
C MET A 459 14.55 2.64 -11.92
N PRO A 460 15.02 1.46 -11.49
CA PRO A 460 16.27 1.31 -10.75
C PRO A 460 17.52 1.68 -11.56
N ASN A 461 17.41 1.75 -12.88
CA ASN A 461 18.49 2.17 -13.79
C ASN A 461 18.51 3.67 -14.13
N GLN A 462 17.66 4.47 -13.45
CA GLN A 462 17.56 5.91 -13.66
C GLN A 462 18.18 6.69 -12.50
N PRO A 463 18.68 7.92 -12.75
CA PRO A 463 19.08 8.81 -11.67
C PRO A 463 17.89 9.23 -10.82
N LEU A 464 18.15 9.63 -9.56
CA LEU A 464 17.10 10.07 -8.63
C LEU A 464 17.47 11.40 -7.97
N LYS A 465 16.48 12.27 -7.84
CA LYS A 465 16.46 13.42 -6.94
C LYS A 465 15.76 13.03 -5.62
N PRO A 466 16.06 13.71 -4.50
CA PRO A 466 15.29 13.49 -3.28
C PRO A 466 13.79 13.66 -3.53
N CYS A 467 12.98 12.81 -2.90
CA CYS A 467 11.52 12.82 -2.94
C CYS A 467 10.87 12.53 -4.31
N THR A 468 11.64 12.35 -5.38
CA THR A 468 11.07 12.08 -6.71
C THR A 468 10.29 10.78 -6.76
N LEU A 469 9.30 10.76 -7.65
CA LEU A 469 8.54 9.57 -8.06
C LEU A 469 8.99 9.04 -9.43
N GLY A 470 10.12 9.55 -9.95
CA GLY A 470 10.65 9.19 -11.27
C GLY A 470 9.78 9.70 -12.39
N GLY A 471 8.81 8.90 -12.81
CA GLY A 471 7.83 9.21 -13.86
C GLY A 471 6.74 8.14 -13.93
N PRO A 472 5.94 8.09 -14.99
CA PRO A 472 4.94 7.06 -15.21
C PRO A 472 5.51 5.64 -15.11
N GLY A 473 4.77 4.74 -14.46
CA GLY A 473 5.08 3.32 -14.48
C GLY A 473 4.97 2.76 -15.91
N LEU A 474 5.64 1.66 -16.20
CA LEU A 474 5.56 1.02 -17.52
C LEU A 474 4.12 0.61 -17.83
N GLY A 475 3.65 0.93 -19.02
CA GLY A 475 2.27 0.65 -19.46
C GLY A 475 1.21 1.53 -18.80
N MET A 476 1.60 2.59 -18.09
CA MET A 476 0.70 3.52 -17.43
C MET A 476 0.70 4.85 -18.19
N ASP A 477 -0.38 5.15 -18.89
CA ASP A 477 -0.54 6.43 -19.64
C ASP A 477 -1.00 7.53 -18.67
N ILE A 478 -0.04 8.12 -17.98
CA ILE A 478 -0.25 9.12 -16.93
C ILE A 478 0.10 10.51 -17.44
N ASP A 479 -0.75 11.48 -17.11
CA ASP A 479 -0.54 12.86 -17.47
C ASP A 479 -0.79 13.82 -16.30
N ILE A 480 -0.37 15.07 -16.48
CA ILE A 480 -0.66 16.19 -15.61
C ILE A 480 -1.50 17.19 -16.40
N VAL A 481 -2.72 17.44 -15.93
CA VAL A 481 -3.66 18.31 -16.65
C VAL A 481 -4.08 19.51 -15.82
N ASP A 482 -4.49 20.58 -16.51
CA ASP A 482 -5.13 21.72 -15.87
C ASP A 482 -6.62 21.45 -15.54
N GLU A 483 -7.33 22.45 -15.02
CA GLU A 483 -8.76 22.37 -14.67
C GLU A 483 -9.67 22.07 -15.90
N THR A 484 -9.17 22.30 -17.13
CA THR A 484 -9.88 22.03 -18.39
C THR A 484 -9.60 20.65 -18.96
N GLY A 485 -8.66 19.88 -18.38
CA GLY A 485 -8.23 18.58 -18.88
C GLY A 485 -7.12 18.66 -19.94
N GLU A 486 -6.59 19.88 -20.22
CA GLU A 486 -5.47 20.04 -21.15
C GLU A 486 -4.14 19.74 -20.45
N SER A 487 -3.23 19.05 -21.16
CA SER A 487 -1.94 18.66 -20.62
C SER A 487 -1.05 19.87 -20.28
N VAL A 488 -0.55 19.93 -19.06
CA VAL A 488 0.46 20.90 -18.62
C VAL A 488 1.80 20.23 -18.26
N ARG A 489 1.91 18.93 -18.48
CA ARG A 489 3.10 18.12 -18.14
C ARG A 489 4.42 18.73 -18.63
N GLU A 490 4.46 19.25 -19.86
CA GLU A 490 5.69 19.80 -20.45
C GLU A 490 5.90 21.29 -20.12
N SER A 491 4.94 21.94 -19.46
CA SER A 491 5.09 23.36 -19.05
C SER A 491 5.84 23.51 -17.73
N GLY A 492 5.97 22.43 -16.95
CA GLY A 492 6.48 22.48 -15.58
C GLY A 492 5.52 23.11 -14.58
N GLU A 493 4.26 23.33 -14.98
CA GLU A 493 3.20 23.79 -14.09
C GLU A 493 2.63 22.62 -13.29
N ARG A 494 2.09 22.90 -12.13
CA ARG A 494 1.31 21.94 -11.36
C ARG A 494 -0.04 21.71 -12.01
N GLY A 495 -0.49 20.47 -11.96
CA GLY A 495 -1.80 20.07 -12.42
C GLY A 495 -2.30 18.83 -11.70
N TYR A 496 -3.44 18.37 -12.14
CA TYR A 496 -4.07 17.15 -11.61
C TYR A 496 -3.41 15.92 -12.24
N LEU A 497 -3.08 14.93 -11.42
CA LEU A 497 -2.60 13.64 -11.88
C LEU A 497 -3.78 12.83 -12.42
N VAL A 498 -3.70 12.47 -13.69
CA VAL A 498 -4.75 11.70 -14.37
C VAL A 498 -4.16 10.49 -15.10
N ALA A 499 -4.96 9.43 -15.25
CA ALA A 499 -4.67 8.38 -16.23
C ALA A 499 -5.53 8.59 -17.49
N ARG A 500 -4.88 8.57 -18.65
CA ARG A 500 -5.52 8.72 -19.97
C ARG A 500 -6.03 7.41 -20.53
N ASP A 501 -5.50 6.31 -20.03
CA ASP A 501 -5.92 4.96 -20.42
C ASP A 501 -6.00 4.05 -19.18
N SER A 502 -6.77 2.97 -19.28
CA SER A 502 -6.87 1.98 -18.23
C SER A 502 -5.66 1.04 -18.21
N CYS A 503 -5.48 0.32 -17.11
CA CYS A 503 -4.51 -0.77 -16.99
C CYS A 503 -5.21 -2.04 -16.47
N PRO A 504 -4.59 -3.24 -16.61
CA PRO A 504 -5.25 -4.50 -16.26
C PRO A 504 -5.76 -4.59 -14.82
N SER A 505 -5.14 -3.91 -13.89
CA SER A 505 -5.52 -3.91 -12.46
C SER A 505 -6.43 -2.75 -12.06
N MET A 506 -6.68 -1.78 -12.95
CA MET A 506 -7.59 -0.68 -12.66
C MET A 506 -8.98 -1.22 -12.40
N THR A 507 -9.52 -0.87 -11.24
CA THR A 507 -10.90 -1.27 -10.93
C THR A 507 -11.87 -0.68 -11.95
N LYS A 508 -12.85 -1.47 -12.35
CA LYS A 508 -13.92 -1.03 -13.27
C LYS A 508 -15.28 -0.93 -12.60
N SER A 509 -15.29 -1.05 -11.26
CA SER A 509 -16.46 -0.83 -10.41
C SER A 509 -16.04 -0.73 -8.95
N LEU A 510 -16.90 -0.16 -8.12
CA LEU A 510 -16.85 -0.32 -6.67
C LEU A 510 -17.82 -1.40 -6.24
N TRP A 511 -17.56 -2.04 -5.12
CA TRP A 511 -18.45 -3.03 -4.52
C TRP A 511 -19.86 -2.48 -4.25
N SER A 512 -19.95 -1.16 -4.01
CA SER A 512 -21.22 -0.43 -3.86
C SER A 512 -21.93 -0.08 -5.18
N GLY A 513 -21.32 -0.36 -6.32
CA GLY A 513 -21.88 -0.18 -7.66
C GLY A 513 -21.21 0.90 -8.52
N ASP A 514 -21.57 0.90 -9.80
CA ASP A 514 -20.94 1.72 -10.85
C ASP A 514 -21.23 3.21 -10.70
N GLU A 515 -22.40 3.61 -10.13
CA GLU A 515 -22.76 5.02 -9.97
C GLU A 515 -21.72 5.75 -9.12
N ARG A 516 -21.36 5.17 -7.97
CA ARG A 516 -20.34 5.74 -7.09
C ARG A 516 -18.94 5.70 -7.73
N TYR A 517 -18.62 4.66 -8.49
CA TYR A 517 -17.37 4.53 -9.23
C TYR A 517 -17.18 5.66 -10.23
N LEU A 518 -18.21 5.93 -11.05
CA LEU A 518 -18.18 7.02 -12.03
C LEU A 518 -18.14 8.40 -11.36
N GLU A 519 -18.86 8.57 -10.25
CA GLU A 519 -18.86 9.84 -9.51
C GLU A 519 -17.47 10.13 -8.91
N GLU A 520 -16.80 9.14 -8.35
CA GLU A 520 -15.53 9.31 -7.64
C GLU A 520 -14.33 9.56 -8.57
N TYR A 521 -14.30 8.90 -9.74
CA TYR A 521 -13.08 8.88 -10.57
C TYR A 521 -13.24 9.46 -11.99
N TRP A 522 -14.47 9.62 -12.48
CA TRP A 522 -14.72 10.01 -13.87
C TRP A 522 -15.65 11.22 -14.03
N SER A 523 -16.06 11.83 -12.91
CA SER A 523 -17.00 12.96 -12.95
C SER A 523 -16.34 14.29 -13.28
N THR A 524 -15.03 14.45 -13.02
CA THR A 524 -14.29 15.69 -13.29
C THR A 524 -14.07 15.85 -14.80
N TRP A 525 -13.65 14.77 -15.49
CA TRP A 525 -13.46 14.71 -16.95
C TRP A 525 -14.02 13.39 -17.47
N GLU A 526 -14.70 13.42 -18.63
CA GLU A 526 -15.44 12.27 -19.14
C GLU A 526 -14.55 11.06 -19.49
N ASP A 527 -13.33 11.31 -20.00
CA ASP A 527 -12.42 10.29 -20.52
C ASP A 527 -11.08 10.25 -19.78
N LEU A 528 -10.97 10.86 -18.60
CA LEU A 528 -9.76 10.87 -17.80
C LEU A 528 -10.07 10.36 -16.39
N TRP A 529 -9.28 9.39 -15.94
CA TRP A 529 -9.29 8.96 -14.56
C TRP A 529 -8.68 10.04 -13.65
N ASP A 530 -9.47 10.60 -12.76
CA ASP A 530 -9.02 11.55 -11.75
C ASP A 530 -8.50 10.79 -10.52
N HIS A 531 -7.18 10.83 -10.29
CA HIS A 531 -6.60 10.18 -9.10
C HIS A 531 -6.74 11.03 -7.84
N GLY A 532 -7.02 12.31 -7.99
CA GLY A 532 -7.21 13.26 -6.89
C GLY A 532 -5.90 13.74 -6.27
N ASP A 533 -4.76 13.66 -6.97
CA ASP A 533 -3.47 14.20 -6.52
C ASP A 533 -3.04 15.37 -7.41
N PHE A 534 -2.29 16.32 -6.83
CA PHE A 534 -1.53 17.30 -7.60
C PHE A 534 -0.13 16.79 -7.90
N ALA A 535 0.27 16.91 -9.16
CA ALA A 535 1.57 16.51 -9.65
C ALA A 535 2.28 17.64 -10.41
N GLN A 536 3.58 17.52 -10.53
CA GLN A 536 4.43 18.39 -11.33
C GLN A 536 5.57 17.58 -11.93
N LYS A 537 5.95 17.89 -13.19
CA LYS A 537 7.17 17.41 -13.82
C LYS A 537 8.16 18.56 -13.88
N ASP A 538 9.35 18.39 -13.32
CA ASP A 538 10.37 19.43 -13.36
C ASP A 538 11.08 19.51 -14.73
N SER A 539 11.97 20.49 -14.92
CA SER A 539 12.71 20.70 -16.17
C SER A 539 13.70 19.58 -16.51
N ASP A 540 14.07 18.75 -15.55
CA ASP A 540 14.97 17.61 -15.73
C ASP A 540 14.20 16.30 -15.98
N GLY A 541 12.86 16.35 -15.96
CA GLY A 541 11.97 15.24 -16.26
C GLY A 541 11.49 14.43 -15.05
N PHE A 542 11.84 14.83 -13.82
CA PHE A 542 11.41 14.16 -12.60
C PHE A 542 10.00 14.58 -12.16
N TRP A 543 9.24 13.60 -11.67
CA TRP A 543 7.88 13.83 -11.20
C TRP A 543 7.82 13.91 -9.68
N PHE A 544 6.96 14.83 -9.19
CA PHE A 544 6.71 15.08 -7.78
C PHE A 544 5.22 15.18 -7.52
N LEU A 545 4.77 14.72 -6.34
CA LEU A 545 3.42 14.93 -5.85
C LEU A 545 3.41 16.02 -4.78
N HIS A 546 2.41 16.88 -4.84
CA HIS A 546 2.19 18.00 -3.93
C HIS A 546 0.99 17.79 -2.98
N GLY A 547 0.58 16.53 -2.82
CA GLY A 547 -0.55 16.13 -1.97
C GLY A 547 -1.87 16.00 -2.72
N ARG A 548 -2.94 15.80 -1.97
CA ARG A 548 -4.29 15.60 -2.52
C ARG A 548 -4.85 16.87 -3.10
N ALA A 549 -5.51 16.78 -4.26
CA ALA A 549 -6.16 17.91 -4.91
C ALA A 549 -7.42 18.38 -4.17
N ASP A 550 -8.12 17.44 -3.51
CA ASP A 550 -9.27 17.72 -2.63
C ASP A 550 -8.89 18.35 -1.29
N ASP A 551 -7.66 18.09 -0.79
CA ASP A 551 -7.10 18.77 0.40
C ASP A 551 -6.50 20.15 0.06
N ALA A 552 -6.35 20.52 -1.21
CA ALA A 552 -5.67 21.74 -1.62
C ALA A 552 -6.37 23.02 -1.12
N LEU A 553 -5.57 23.88 -0.52
CA LEU A 553 -6.05 25.14 0.05
C LEU A 553 -6.09 26.23 -1.03
N ASN A 554 -7.27 26.72 -1.38
CA ASN A 554 -7.45 27.82 -2.33
C ASN A 554 -7.49 29.17 -1.62
N VAL A 555 -6.34 29.76 -1.38
CA VAL A 555 -6.20 31.03 -0.64
C VAL A 555 -6.04 32.20 -1.61
N ALA A 556 -7.02 33.11 -1.65
CA ALA A 556 -7.03 34.26 -2.53
C ALA A 556 -6.80 33.92 -4.03
N GLY A 557 -7.38 32.79 -4.49
CA GLY A 557 -7.29 32.34 -5.88
C GLY A 557 -5.96 31.62 -6.22
N ARG A 558 -5.16 31.30 -5.22
CA ARG A 558 -3.94 30.49 -5.36
C ARG A 558 -4.10 29.19 -4.61
N LYS A 559 -3.70 28.08 -5.24
CA LYS A 559 -3.74 26.74 -4.64
C LYS A 559 -2.38 26.41 -4.02
N VAL A 560 -2.40 25.80 -2.84
CA VAL A 560 -1.23 25.25 -2.15
C VAL A 560 -1.64 23.93 -1.49
N GLY A 561 -0.81 22.90 -1.57
CA GLY A 561 -1.02 21.66 -0.84
C GLY A 561 -0.77 21.86 0.67
N PRO A 562 -1.57 21.25 1.56
CA PRO A 562 -1.26 21.26 3.00
C PRO A 562 0.16 20.78 3.30
N ALA A 563 0.63 19.74 2.59
CA ALA A 563 1.95 19.17 2.77
C ALA A 563 3.10 20.17 2.56
N GLU A 564 2.92 21.16 1.70
CA GLU A 564 3.91 22.21 1.44
C GLU A 564 4.08 23.12 2.67
N ILE A 565 2.95 23.54 3.24
CA ILE A 565 2.95 24.36 4.46
C ILE A 565 3.50 23.56 5.65
N GLU A 566 3.12 22.29 5.74
CA GLU A 566 3.58 21.37 6.77
C GLU A 566 5.09 21.11 6.66
N GLY A 567 5.62 20.97 5.44
CA GLY A 567 7.06 20.79 5.18
C GLY A 567 7.86 21.95 5.76
N VAL A 568 7.51 23.19 5.43
CA VAL A 568 8.17 24.40 5.97
C VAL A 568 8.15 24.45 7.50
N LEU A 569 7.04 24.01 8.12
CA LEU A 569 6.94 23.98 9.57
C LEU A 569 7.79 22.87 10.19
N ILE A 570 7.84 21.70 9.56
CA ILE A 570 8.60 20.53 10.03
C ILE A 570 10.12 20.75 9.93
N ASP A 571 10.58 21.53 8.97
CA ASP A 571 12.00 21.91 8.81
C ASP A 571 12.53 22.79 9.96
N HIS A 572 11.66 23.30 10.81
CA HIS A 572 12.05 24.09 11.97
C HIS A 572 12.41 23.20 13.17
N ASP A 573 13.59 23.39 13.79
CA ASP A 573 14.15 22.59 14.90
C ASP A 573 13.20 22.36 16.09
N ALA A 574 12.22 23.22 16.29
CA ALA A 574 11.26 23.12 17.39
C ALA A 574 10.04 22.24 17.04
N VAL A 575 9.86 21.83 15.78
CA VAL A 575 8.64 21.16 15.29
C VAL A 575 8.86 19.67 15.05
N ASN A 576 8.03 18.88 15.69
CA ASN A 576 7.99 17.43 15.50
C ASN A 576 7.09 17.02 14.34
N GLN A 577 5.88 17.57 14.31
CA GLN A 577 4.87 17.31 13.29
C GLN A 577 4.04 18.57 13.03
N ALA A 578 3.54 18.69 11.82
CA ALA A 578 2.62 19.77 11.46
C ALA A 578 1.43 19.23 10.66
N ALA A 579 0.30 19.91 10.74
CA ALA A 579 -0.87 19.69 9.92
C ALA A 579 -1.49 21.03 9.54
N ALA A 580 -1.80 21.23 8.26
CA ALA A 580 -2.44 22.44 7.75
C ALA A 580 -3.82 22.11 7.19
N VAL A 581 -4.81 22.96 7.50
CA VAL A 581 -6.18 22.84 7.02
C VAL A 581 -6.71 24.19 6.52
N GLY A 582 -7.64 24.12 5.56
CA GLY A 582 -8.34 25.30 5.04
C GLY A 582 -9.63 25.55 5.79
N VAL A 583 -9.83 26.79 6.18
CA VAL A 583 -11.08 27.20 6.84
C VAL A 583 -11.71 28.40 6.12
N PRO A 584 -13.03 28.49 6.08
CA PRO A 584 -13.69 29.64 5.44
C PRO A 584 -13.22 30.99 5.97
N ASP A 585 -12.96 31.92 5.05
CA ASP A 585 -12.56 33.30 5.36
C ASP A 585 -13.26 34.29 4.43
N ASP A 586 -13.87 35.34 5.02
CA ASP A 586 -14.67 36.33 4.28
C ASP A 586 -13.83 37.17 3.29
N THR A 587 -12.51 37.22 3.44
CA THR A 587 -11.62 38.08 2.66
C THR A 587 -10.89 37.27 1.56
N THR A 588 -10.42 36.12 1.89
CA THR A 588 -9.57 35.28 1.01
C THR A 588 -10.30 34.04 0.46
N GLY A 589 -11.57 33.84 0.83
CA GLY A 589 -12.36 32.65 0.56
C GLY A 589 -11.97 31.51 1.49
N THR A 590 -10.67 31.23 1.60
CA THR A 590 -10.07 30.25 2.52
C THR A 590 -8.89 30.89 3.24
N ALA A 591 -8.73 30.61 4.53
CA ALA A 591 -7.54 30.92 5.31
C ALA A 591 -6.88 29.63 5.80
N VAL A 592 -5.56 29.66 5.90
CA VAL A 592 -4.77 28.54 6.46
C VAL A 592 -4.86 28.57 7.98
N VAL A 593 -5.13 27.41 8.59
CA VAL A 593 -4.92 27.14 10.01
C VAL A 593 -3.91 26.00 10.11
N ALA A 594 -2.85 26.22 10.87
CA ALA A 594 -1.81 25.23 11.09
C ALA A 594 -1.86 24.71 12.53
N TYR A 595 -1.70 23.42 12.70
CA TYR A 595 -1.50 22.76 13.97
C TYR A 595 -0.07 22.21 14.03
N VAL A 596 0.55 22.27 15.21
CA VAL A 596 1.95 21.87 15.38
C VAL A 596 2.10 21.05 16.66
N VAL A 597 2.76 19.91 16.54
CA VAL A 597 3.31 19.14 17.66
C VAL A 597 4.77 19.55 17.81
N LEU A 598 5.15 20.03 18.99
CA LEU A 598 6.51 20.48 19.26
C LEU A 598 7.46 19.30 19.58
N GLU A 599 8.75 19.49 19.38
CA GLU A 599 9.75 18.54 19.80
C GLU A 599 9.79 18.39 21.34
N PRO A 600 10.12 17.19 21.87
CA PRO A 600 10.17 16.95 23.30
C PRO A 600 11.08 17.93 24.04
N GLY A 601 10.53 18.64 25.01
CA GLY A 601 11.25 19.63 25.82
C GLY A 601 11.20 21.04 25.27
N VAL A 602 10.54 21.29 24.16
CA VAL A 602 10.23 22.64 23.66
C VAL A 602 8.91 23.10 24.27
N GLU A 603 8.91 24.28 24.89
CA GLU A 603 7.70 24.86 25.48
C GLU A 603 6.98 25.78 24.49
N PRO A 604 5.65 25.66 24.35
CA PRO A 604 4.88 26.54 23.48
C PRO A 604 4.97 27.99 23.95
N SER A 605 5.20 28.91 23.02
CA SER A 605 5.23 30.36 23.29
C SER A 605 4.63 31.17 22.16
N ASP A 606 4.22 32.40 22.45
CA ASP A 606 3.69 33.31 21.43
C ASP A 606 4.77 33.78 20.46
N ASP A 607 6.02 33.86 20.91
CA ASP A 607 7.15 34.22 20.05
C ASP A 607 7.43 33.11 19.04
N LEU A 608 7.47 31.83 19.47
CA LEU A 608 7.63 30.68 18.57
C LEU A 608 6.44 30.54 17.59
N ARG A 609 5.22 30.77 18.07
CA ARG A 609 4.02 30.76 17.19
C ARG A 609 4.14 31.78 16.06
N GLU A 610 4.59 32.99 16.38
CA GLU A 610 4.70 34.05 15.39
C GLU A 610 5.90 33.81 14.44
N GLU A 611 6.99 33.26 14.94
CA GLU A 611 8.14 32.82 14.14
C GLU A 611 7.74 31.77 13.09
N LEU A 612 7.07 30.71 13.50
CA LEU A 612 6.59 29.65 12.60
C LEU A 612 5.57 30.16 11.57
N ARG A 613 4.65 31.04 11.96
CA ARG A 613 3.72 31.68 11.04
C ARG A 613 4.44 32.58 10.04
N ALA A 614 5.47 33.31 10.48
CA ALA A 614 6.25 34.17 9.62
C ALA A 614 7.05 33.35 8.60
N LEU A 615 7.64 32.24 9.03
CA LEU A 615 8.40 31.32 8.18
C LEU A 615 7.57 30.88 6.97
N VAL A 616 6.36 30.34 7.19
CA VAL A 616 5.44 29.98 6.09
C VAL A 616 5.14 31.17 5.17
N GLY A 617 4.95 32.36 5.75
CA GLY A 617 4.68 33.57 4.97
C GLY A 617 5.87 34.10 4.18
N GLU A 618 7.09 33.78 4.59
CA GLU A 618 8.34 34.10 3.87
C GLU A 618 8.57 33.12 2.71
N GLU A 619 8.35 31.83 2.92
CA GLU A 619 8.56 30.80 1.92
C GLU A 619 7.44 30.76 0.85
N HIS A 620 6.18 30.65 1.23
CA HIS A 620 5.06 30.53 0.29
C HIS A 620 4.37 31.85 -0.03
N GLY A 621 4.74 32.93 0.65
CA GLY A 621 4.15 34.24 0.49
C GLY A 621 3.03 34.56 1.48
N LYS A 622 2.79 35.86 1.67
CA LYS A 622 1.85 36.38 2.70
C LYS A 622 0.43 35.81 2.67
N PRO A 623 -0.17 35.46 1.53
CA PRO A 623 -1.50 34.85 1.52
C PRO A 623 -1.57 33.52 2.27
N PHE A 624 -0.52 32.73 2.24
CA PHE A 624 -0.45 31.39 2.84
C PHE A 624 0.02 31.39 4.29
N ARG A 625 0.48 32.54 4.80
CA ARG A 625 0.80 32.68 6.23
C ARG A 625 -0.40 32.23 7.07
N PRO A 626 -0.26 31.21 7.93
CA PRO A 626 -1.37 30.72 8.73
C PRO A 626 -2.06 31.83 9.51
N ARG A 627 -3.39 31.90 9.40
CA ARG A 627 -4.18 32.83 10.20
C ARG A 627 -4.03 32.53 11.69
N GLU A 628 -4.02 31.26 12.00
CA GLU A 628 -3.79 30.73 13.34
C GLU A 628 -2.79 29.58 13.27
N LEU A 629 -1.95 29.46 14.30
CA LEU A 629 -1.08 28.33 14.52
C LEU A 629 -1.29 27.84 15.96
N LEU A 630 -1.69 26.59 16.09
CA LEU A 630 -2.12 26.00 17.35
C LEU A 630 -1.17 24.86 17.74
N PHE A 631 -0.74 24.85 19.00
CA PHE A 631 0.10 23.76 19.52
C PHE A 631 -0.80 22.68 20.13
N VAL A 632 -0.51 21.41 19.79
CA VAL A 632 -1.23 20.22 20.24
C VAL A 632 -0.25 19.12 20.64
N ASP A 633 -0.71 18.16 21.44
CA ASP A 633 0.15 17.08 21.92
C ASP A 633 0.27 15.94 20.89
N ALA A 634 -0.78 15.68 20.08
CA ALA A 634 -0.80 14.67 19.04
C ALA A 634 -1.84 14.98 17.95
N PHE A 635 -1.64 14.40 16.75
CA PHE A 635 -2.62 14.46 15.66
C PHE A 635 -3.51 13.21 15.60
N PRO A 636 -4.77 13.35 15.13
CA PRO A 636 -5.58 12.22 14.73
C PRO A 636 -4.93 11.53 13.53
N LYS A 637 -4.58 10.27 13.70
CA LYS A 637 -3.88 9.48 12.68
C LYS A 637 -4.61 8.19 12.39
N THR A 638 -4.48 7.75 11.14
CA THR A 638 -4.81 6.37 10.81
C THR A 638 -3.77 5.43 11.43
N GLN A 639 -4.11 4.17 11.54
CA GLN A 639 -3.20 3.11 12.01
C GLN A 639 -1.91 3.00 11.15
N SER A 640 -1.92 3.46 9.91
CA SER A 640 -0.73 3.58 9.06
C SER A 640 0.11 4.83 9.35
N GLY A 641 -0.31 5.67 10.30
CA GLY A 641 0.39 6.88 10.70
C GLY A 641 -0.01 8.14 9.91
N LYS A 642 -0.90 8.02 8.90
CA LYS A 642 -1.35 9.16 8.10
C LYS A 642 -2.26 10.09 8.92
N ILE A 643 -1.97 11.40 8.90
CA ILE A 643 -2.79 12.42 9.57
C ILE A 643 -4.17 12.52 8.90
N ILE A 644 -5.22 12.51 9.71
CA ILE A 644 -6.61 12.64 9.25
C ILE A 644 -6.99 14.13 9.26
N ARG A 645 -6.59 14.87 8.21
CA ARG A 645 -6.80 16.33 8.11
C ARG A 645 -8.28 16.70 8.16
N ARG A 646 -9.15 15.90 7.54
CA ARG A 646 -10.60 16.10 7.63
C ARG A 646 -11.09 16.18 9.08
N ALA A 647 -10.59 15.33 9.97
CA ALA A 647 -10.97 15.35 11.37
C ALA A 647 -10.48 16.64 12.08
N ILE A 648 -9.27 17.11 11.74
CA ILE A 648 -8.71 18.38 12.25
C ILE A 648 -9.56 19.55 11.79
N GLU A 649 -9.90 19.60 10.52
CA GLU A 649 -10.72 20.66 9.91
C GLU A 649 -12.13 20.70 10.52
N SER A 650 -12.80 19.54 10.63
CA SER A 650 -14.14 19.43 11.22
C SER A 650 -14.15 19.86 12.68
N VAL A 651 -13.13 19.45 13.46
CA VAL A 651 -13.00 19.87 14.86
C VAL A 651 -12.86 21.39 14.96
N TYR A 652 -12.01 22.01 14.13
CA TYR A 652 -11.84 23.48 14.11
C TYR A 652 -13.14 24.20 13.76
N LYS A 653 -13.91 23.67 12.79
CA LYS A 653 -15.21 24.22 12.40
C LYS A 653 -16.33 23.97 13.42
N GLY A 654 -16.09 23.09 14.40
CA GLY A 654 -17.12 22.64 15.35
C GLY A 654 -18.15 21.70 14.72
N GLU A 655 -17.79 21.03 13.64
CA GLU A 655 -18.58 20.05 12.89
C GLU A 655 -18.31 18.63 13.36
N ASP A 656 -19.14 17.68 12.95
CA ASP A 656 -18.93 16.26 13.18
C ASP A 656 -17.79 15.76 12.27
N PRO A 657 -16.71 15.18 12.81
CA PRO A 657 -15.60 14.69 11.99
C PRO A 657 -15.92 13.44 11.14
N GLY A 658 -17.15 12.91 11.22
CA GLY A 658 -17.60 11.75 10.46
C GLY A 658 -16.97 10.43 10.90
N ASP A 659 -16.79 9.49 9.98
CA ASP A 659 -16.20 8.18 10.27
C ASP A 659 -14.74 8.30 10.74
N LEU A 660 -14.50 7.90 11.97
CA LEU A 660 -13.19 7.86 12.64
C LEU A 660 -12.73 6.43 12.92
N SER A 661 -13.38 5.45 12.33
CA SER A 661 -13.14 4.03 12.59
C SER A 661 -11.70 3.58 12.30
N SER A 662 -11.00 4.28 11.41
CA SER A 662 -9.58 4.05 11.09
C SER A 662 -8.59 4.80 12.00
N MET A 663 -9.07 5.57 12.97
CA MET A 663 -8.23 6.39 13.85
C MET A 663 -7.58 5.54 14.95
N GLU A 664 -6.26 5.71 15.11
CA GLU A 664 -5.49 5.02 16.16
C GLU A 664 -5.65 5.68 17.54
N ASN A 665 -5.78 7.01 17.59
CA ASN A 665 -5.69 7.81 18.81
C ASN A 665 -6.87 8.80 18.95
N PRO A 666 -8.08 8.32 19.22
CA PRO A 666 -9.29 9.15 19.29
C PRO A 666 -9.23 10.23 20.39
N GLU A 667 -8.40 10.07 21.42
CA GLU A 667 -8.14 11.06 22.46
C GLU A 667 -7.57 12.38 21.91
N SER A 668 -6.81 12.34 20.81
CA SER A 668 -6.23 13.52 20.16
C SER A 668 -7.29 14.56 19.70
N LEU A 669 -8.52 14.11 19.44
CA LEU A 669 -9.62 15.01 19.11
C LEU A 669 -10.00 15.97 20.26
N ALA A 670 -9.81 15.53 21.52
CA ALA A 670 -10.05 16.39 22.67
C ALA A 670 -9.00 17.51 22.72
N ASP A 671 -7.73 17.17 22.50
CA ASP A 671 -6.62 18.13 22.49
C ASP A 671 -6.80 19.18 21.38
N LEU A 672 -7.24 18.74 20.19
CA LEU A 672 -7.55 19.63 19.08
C LEU A 672 -8.69 20.62 19.43
N ARG A 673 -9.74 20.15 20.11
CA ARG A 673 -10.87 20.99 20.54
C ARG A 673 -10.46 22.01 21.60
N ASP A 674 -9.58 21.60 22.51
CA ASP A 674 -9.10 22.48 23.58
C ASP A 674 -8.11 23.54 23.05
N ALA A 675 -7.43 23.26 21.94
CA ALA A 675 -6.51 24.18 21.28
C ALA A 675 -7.23 25.17 20.35
N ALA A 676 -8.33 24.77 19.71
CA ALA A 676 -9.15 25.60 18.80
C ALA A 676 -10.13 26.48 19.55
#